data_f58ba4c02ff1cb1a6faaa293aec2dd59
#
_entry.id   f58ba4c02ff1cb1a6faaa293aec2dd59
#
_cell.length_a   1.000
_cell.length_b   1.000
_cell.length_c   1.000
_cell.angle_alpha   90.00
_cell.angle_beta   90.00
_cell.angle_gamma   90.00
#
_symmetry.space_group_name_H-M   'P 1'
#
loop_
_entity.id
_entity.type
_entity.pdbx_description
1 polymer ?
#
loop_
_entity_poly.entity_id
_entity_poly.type
_entity_poly.pdbx_seq_one_letter_code
_entity_poly.pdbx_strand_id
1 'polypeptide(L)'
;LDIIVLGDSGTALQNDRTWQYSPYPGLSIPDSLVAATAGDTDADGLMEVFGISAQGQLIRFRDDGTTWTRSVMASDLGAAPEVEISLVDFDGDGTRTLLLSGDGAIRLLDPGTGKVTFTHALAGITSAVAVSVDPARGPSLIAAHPQRLDHLAPGTGRHGFLTIAASGKSEADQMRSNASGIGTYLKLRVAGQWRVAAALDTHSGPGQSHGPVSFGLAGHPAADFLALAWSDGVSQTEIDLAGGRRHNIEETQRQLSSCPVVFVWDGSRYQFVTDVLGVGGLGFFAGPGETVPPRPIERYLLEDHVLAARSGQYHIKLTEPMEESAYLDQARILIYDLPPEWSLVLDERMEGNGPRVTSSPIAYRRVASPIRATAATGHDITRDLRFRDRTAPDPGPLDHRFVGLLERNQVVTLKFDQAIDQPGATLVADAWVEYPYSQTVFAAWQAGINFEMPTLEARGTDGIWHTVVREFGYPAGMPRKMALPMPALPRGTDALRITSNMEIYWDTLRVAFAEDRDLNPHVLTPTTATVARTGFPQRTNGPQRQPAYTYSTRSPYWDTKVQQGFYTRLGDATPLVTDADGAVAIIGGGEEIDLAFQVPPPVAPGLRRHVVLEFRGWAKDMDLYTDHGETVGPLPLPDGLDATRLARREALHNRYNVRFLEGL
;
A
#
# COMPACT_ATOMS: atom_id res chain seq x y z
N LEU A 1 1.70 8.82 -15.90
CA LEU A 1 2.43 9.42 -17.04
C LEU A 1 1.72 10.69 -17.50
N ASP A 2 2.50 11.76 -17.70
CA ASP A 2 2.02 13.00 -18.28
C ASP A 2 2.15 12.95 -19.80
N ILE A 3 1.48 13.86 -20.50
CA ILE A 3 1.43 13.85 -21.96
C ILE A 3 1.90 15.21 -22.49
N ILE A 4 2.81 15.18 -23.46
CA ILE A 4 3.18 16.36 -24.23
C ILE A 4 2.61 16.18 -25.64
N VAL A 5 1.72 17.07 -26.03
CA VAL A 5 1.13 17.13 -27.38
C VAL A 5 1.91 18.13 -28.18
N LEU A 6 2.48 17.69 -29.30
CA LEU A 6 3.23 18.55 -30.22
C LEU A 6 2.31 19.12 -31.31
N GLY A 7 2.65 20.31 -31.81
CA GLY A 7 1.88 20.98 -32.86
C GLY A 7 2.38 22.42 -33.08
N ASP A 8 1.54 23.28 -33.64
CA ASP A 8 1.85 24.71 -33.86
C ASP A 8 2.12 25.43 -32.53
N SER A 9 1.49 24.97 -31.45
CA SER A 9 1.88 25.23 -30.06
C SER A 9 1.77 23.92 -29.29
N GLY A 10 2.75 23.62 -28.43
CA GLY A 10 2.71 22.43 -27.60
C GLY A 10 1.77 22.58 -26.40
N THR A 11 1.24 21.49 -25.94
CA THR A 11 0.46 21.42 -24.70
C THR A 11 1.02 20.32 -23.83
N ALA A 12 1.41 20.64 -22.62
CA ALA A 12 1.75 19.65 -21.61
C ALA A 12 0.52 19.41 -20.71
N LEU A 13 0.20 18.17 -20.49
CA LEU A 13 -0.93 17.73 -19.71
C LEU A 13 -0.45 16.85 -18.55
N GLN A 14 -0.78 17.24 -17.34
CA GLN A 14 -0.55 16.45 -16.15
C GLN A 14 -1.66 15.42 -16.00
N ASN A 15 -1.28 14.18 -15.73
CA ASN A 15 -2.21 13.13 -15.33
C ASN A 15 -2.58 13.33 -13.85
N ASP A 16 -3.83 13.65 -13.58
CA ASP A 16 -4.36 13.86 -12.23
C ASP A 16 -4.71 12.55 -11.49
N ARG A 17 -4.27 11.41 -12.03
CA ARG A 17 -4.49 10.04 -11.50
C ARG A 17 -5.93 9.53 -11.61
N THR A 18 -6.86 10.34 -12.09
CA THR A 18 -8.27 10.00 -12.23
C THR A 18 -8.71 9.81 -13.68
N TRP A 19 -7.77 9.52 -14.59
CA TRP A 19 -7.97 9.52 -16.05
C TRP A 19 -8.42 10.88 -16.61
N GLN A 20 -8.28 11.91 -15.80
CA GLN A 20 -8.42 13.28 -16.24
C GLN A 20 -7.04 13.86 -16.45
N TYR A 21 -6.95 14.78 -17.37
CA TYR A 21 -5.72 15.49 -17.67
C TYR A 21 -5.99 16.98 -17.56
N SER A 22 -5.21 17.67 -16.77
CA SER A 22 -5.21 19.12 -16.66
C SER A 22 -3.95 19.71 -17.28
N PRO A 23 -3.96 21.00 -17.67
CA PRO A 23 -2.73 21.65 -18.10
C PRO A 23 -1.63 21.50 -17.05
N TYR A 24 -0.43 21.13 -17.48
CA TYR A 24 0.69 20.96 -16.55
C TYR A 24 1.02 22.29 -15.88
N PRO A 25 1.09 22.36 -14.54
CA PRO A 25 1.28 23.62 -13.82
C PRO A 25 2.56 24.35 -14.25
N GLY A 26 2.42 25.60 -14.66
CA GLY A 26 3.53 26.46 -15.00
C GLY A 26 4.28 26.15 -16.29
N LEU A 27 4.07 24.98 -16.92
CA LEU A 27 4.74 24.63 -18.19
C LEU A 27 3.95 25.15 -19.39
N SER A 28 4.55 26.11 -20.10
CA SER A 28 4.03 26.62 -21.38
C SER A 28 5.00 26.28 -22.50
N ILE A 29 4.49 25.66 -23.55
CA ILE A 29 5.26 25.32 -24.77
C ILE A 29 4.72 26.15 -25.94
N PRO A 30 5.17 27.41 -26.12
CA PRO A 30 4.65 28.29 -27.16
C PRO A 30 5.22 27.97 -28.55
N ASP A 31 6.22 27.09 -28.59
CA ASP A 31 6.96 26.79 -29.80
C ASP A 31 6.29 25.71 -30.64
N SER A 32 6.36 25.82 -31.96
CA SER A 32 6.02 24.74 -32.87
C SER A 32 7.15 23.70 -32.84
N LEU A 33 6.96 22.63 -32.07
CA LEU A 33 7.92 21.54 -31.94
C LEU A 33 7.56 20.41 -32.90
N VAL A 34 8.58 19.87 -33.57
CA VAL A 34 8.45 18.70 -34.45
C VAL A 34 8.83 17.38 -33.74
N ALA A 35 9.66 17.48 -32.70
CA ALA A 35 10.08 16.35 -31.88
C ALA A 35 10.33 16.81 -30.46
N ALA A 36 10.07 15.92 -29.46
CA ALA A 36 10.39 16.20 -28.08
C ALA A 36 10.75 14.92 -27.31
N THR A 37 11.52 15.09 -26.24
CA THR A 37 11.86 14.06 -25.26
C THR A 37 11.88 14.67 -23.87
N ALA A 38 11.77 13.86 -22.84
CA ALA A 38 11.85 14.30 -21.46
C ALA A 38 12.72 13.36 -20.63
N GLY A 39 13.43 13.90 -19.65
CA GLY A 39 14.22 13.12 -18.70
C GLY A 39 15.00 14.04 -17.77
N ASP A 40 15.46 13.49 -16.68
CA ASP A 40 16.37 14.15 -15.75
C ASP A 40 17.80 13.99 -16.29
N THR A 41 18.47 15.08 -16.61
CA THR A 41 19.79 15.05 -17.23
C THR A 41 20.93 15.45 -16.29
N ASP A 42 20.63 16.00 -15.10
CA ASP A 42 21.62 16.41 -14.10
C ASP A 42 21.43 15.72 -12.74
N ALA A 43 20.51 14.75 -12.66
CA ALA A 43 20.20 13.94 -11.46
C ALA A 43 19.73 14.78 -10.24
N ASP A 44 19.02 15.87 -10.52
CA ASP A 44 18.39 16.70 -9.48
C ASP A 44 16.98 16.20 -9.08
N GLY A 45 16.46 15.17 -9.78
CA GLY A 45 15.14 14.60 -9.53
C GLY A 45 14.01 15.30 -10.29
N LEU A 46 14.28 16.35 -11.03
CA LEU A 46 13.31 17.08 -11.84
C LEU A 46 13.46 16.72 -13.33
N MET A 47 12.34 16.66 -14.04
CA MET A 47 12.36 16.35 -15.46
C MET A 47 12.54 17.62 -16.28
N GLU A 48 13.48 17.56 -17.23
CA GLU A 48 13.63 18.56 -18.28
C GLU A 48 12.91 18.07 -19.54
N VAL A 49 12.36 19.02 -20.31
CA VAL A 49 11.78 18.74 -21.62
C VAL A 49 12.67 19.36 -22.68
N PHE A 50 13.07 18.58 -23.67
CA PHE A 50 13.83 19.03 -24.82
C PHE A 50 12.96 18.90 -26.08
N GLY A 51 12.95 19.94 -26.90
CA GLY A 51 12.19 19.96 -28.14
C GLY A 51 13.01 20.50 -29.31
N ILE A 52 12.76 19.97 -30.50
CA ILE A 52 13.27 20.54 -31.75
C ILE A 52 12.14 21.33 -32.39
N SER A 53 12.41 22.62 -32.64
CA SER A 53 11.44 23.47 -33.33
C SER A 53 11.42 23.21 -34.83
N ALA A 54 10.35 23.65 -35.51
CA ALA A 54 10.23 23.62 -36.95
C ALA A 54 11.35 24.42 -37.66
N GLN A 55 12.05 25.31 -36.95
CA GLN A 55 13.19 26.08 -37.46
C GLN A 55 14.55 25.43 -37.15
N GLY A 56 14.56 24.20 -36.59
CA GLY A 56 15.79 23.48 -36.26
C GLY A 56 16.51 23.99 -35.02
N GLN A 57 15.79 24.57 -34.09
CA GLN A 57 16.35 24.99 -32.81
C GLN A 57 16.12 23.91 -31.76
N LEU A 58 17.13 23.59 -30.93
CA LEU A 58 16.99 22.84 -29.71
C LEU A 58 16.53 23.78 -28.60
N ILE A 59 15.39 23.50 -28.04
CA ILE A 59 14.75 24.25 -26.94
C ILE A 59 14.70 23.37 -25.71
N ARG A 60 15.13 23.88 -24.56
CA ARG A 60 14.99 23.25 -23.26
C ARG A 60 13.97 23.99 -22.41
N PHE A 61 13.08 23.24 -21.81
CA PHE A 61 12.21 23.69 -20.72
C PHE A 61 12.66 22.98 -19.45
N ARG A 62 13.03 23.75 -18.43
CA ARG A 62 13.54 23.26 -17.16
C ARG A 62 12.67 23.80 -16.02
N ASP A 63 12.29 22.91 -15.11
CA ASP A 63 11.73 23.25 -13.82
C ASP A 63 12.88 23.46 -12.81
N ASP A 64 12.81 24.50 -12.00
CA ASP A 64 13.74 24.75 -10.88
C ASP A 64 13.08 24.43 -9.52
N GLY A 65 11.91 23.75 -9.54
CA GLY A 65 11.08 23.46 -8.37
C GLY A 65 10.11 24.60 -8.01
N THR A 66 10.20 25.75 -8.69
CA THR A 66 9.31 26.91 -8.49
C THR A 66 8.72 27.43 -9.80
N THR A 67 9.51 27.44 -10.86
CA THR A 67 9.12 27.97 -12.15
C THR A 67 9.76 27.20 -13.31
N TRP A 68 9.03 27.15 -14.43
CA TRP A 68 9.57 26.64 -15.68
C TRP A 68 10.29 27.74 -16.47
N THR A 69 11.52 27.44 -16.91
CA THR A 69 12.32 28.32 -17.72
C THR A 69 12.51 27.74 -19.12
N ARG A 70 12.38 28.58 -20.15
CA ARG A 70 12.62 28.24 -21.55
C ARG A 70 13.97 28.78 -22.02
N SER A 71 14.79 27.95 -22.68
CA SER A 71 16.10 28.33 -23.22
C SER A 71 16.29 27.75 -24.61
N VAL A 72 16.79 28.55 -25.56
CA VAL A 72 17.28 28.06 -26.85
C VAL A 72 18.73 27.65 -26.66
N MET A 73 19.01 26.35 -26.80
CA MET A 73 20.33 25.75 -26.54
C MET A 73 21.22 25.69 -27.76
N ALA A 74 20.63 25.46 -28.92
CA ALA A 74 21.35 25.38 -30.21
C ALA A 74 20.43 25.76 -31.38
N SER A 75 21.01 26.09 -32.51
CA SER A 75 20.33 26.40 -33.78
C SER A 75 20.96 25.61 -34.91
N ASP A 76 20.30 25.62 -36.08
CA ASP A 76 20.77 24.98 -37.30
C ASP A 76 20.97 23.46 -37.22
N LEU A 77 20.14 22.79 -36.40
CA LEU A 77 20.21 21.34 -36.22
C LEU A 77 19.45 20.53 -37.30
N GLY A 78 18.93 21.21 -38.33
CA GLY A 78 18.04 20.63 -39.33
C GLY A 78 16.59 20.87 -39.00
N ALA A 79 15.77 21.18 -39.99
CA ALA A 79 14.36 21.56 -39.84
C ALA A 79 13.43 20.61 -40.60
N ALA A 80 13.82 19.37 -40.76
CA ALA A 80 12.98 18.39 -41.47
C ALA A 80 11.90 17.81 -40.55
N PRO A 81 10.71 17.49 -41.07
CA PRO A 81 9.66 16.78 -40.28
C PRO A 81 10.05 15.36 -39.83
N GLU A 82 11.23 14.90 -40.21
CA GLU A 82 11.78 13.58 -39.94
C GLU A 82 12.84 13.57 -38.82
N VAL A 83 12.99 14.67 -38.07
CA VAL A 83 13.96 14.74 -36.97
C VAL A 83 13.36 14.08 -35.75
N GLU A 84 14.10 13.15 -35.13
CA GLU A 84 13.75 12.48 -33.90
C GLU A 84 14.75 12.80 -32.80
N ILE A 85 14.31 12.82 -31.55
CA ILE A 85 15.14 13.12 -30.38
C ILE A 85 14.85 12.12 -29.25
N SER A 86 15.92 11.69 -28.57
CA SER A 86 15.83 10.84 -27.35
C SER A 86 17.00 11.14 -26.42
N LEU A 87 16.93 10.62 -25.19
CA LEU A 87 17.96 10.73 -24.15
C LEU A 87 18.60 9.37 -23.89
N VAL A 88 19.94 9.27 -24.08
CA VAL A 88 20.66 8.00 -23.95
C VAL A 88 22.04 8.25 -23.32
N ASP A 89 22.44 7.38 -22.38
CA ASP A 89 23.84 7.31 -21.94
C ASP A 89 24.60 6.38 -22.87
N PHE A 90 25.48 6.94 -23.69
CA PHE A 90 26.24 6.16 -24.70
C PHE A 90 27.61 5.70 -24.23
N ASP A 91 28.31 6.46 -23.42
CA ASP A 91 29.68 6.15 -23.01
C ASP A 91 29.77 5.47 -21.63
N GLY A 92 28.65 5.37 -20.94
CA GLY A 92 28.54 4.70 -19.65
C GLY A 92 29.07 5.50 -18.48
N ASP A 93 29.22 6.82 -18.65
CA ASP A 93 29.64 7.70 -17.55
C ASP A 93 28.50 8.01 -16.56
N GLY A 94 27.27 7.64 -16.93
CA GLY A 94 26.06 7.88 -16.14
C GLY A 94 25.34 9.18 -16.48
N THR A 95 25.86 9.96 -17.42
CA THR A 95 25.26 11.19 -17.92
C THR A 95 24.49 10.92 -19.21
N ARG A 96 23.24 11.38 -19.28
CA ARG A 96 22.46 11.21 -20.50
C ARG A 96 22.79 12.28 -21.53
N THR A 97 22.92 11.83 -22.76
CA THR A 97 23.20 12.67 -23.94
C THR A 97 21.96 12.72 -24.83
N LEU A 98 21.66 13.84 -25.43
CA LEU A 98 20.62 13.95 -26.46
C LEU A 98 21.09 13.26 -27.75
N LEU A 99 20.32 12.29 -28.19
CA LEU A 99 20.45 11.64 -29.50
C LEU A 99 19.49 12.31 -30.47
N LEU A 100 20.00 12.89 -31.49
CA LEU A 100 19.24 13.50 -32.59
C LEU A 100 19.50 12.69 -33.87
N SER A 101 18.44 12.17 -34.49
CA SER A 101 18.51 11.49 -35.78
C SER A 101 17.65 12.20 -36.82
N GLY A 102 18.10 12.23 -38.05
CA GLY A 102 17.44 12.89 -39.17
C GLY A 102 18.41 13.71 -40.03
N ASP A 103 17.93 14.24 -41.15
CA ASP A 103 18.73 15.05 -42.08
C ASP A 103 20.07 14.38 -42.49
N GLY A 104 20.00 13.06 -42.75
CA GLY A 104 21.13 12.27 -43.20
C GLY A 104 22.26 12.08 -42.18
N ALA A 105 22.01 12.27 -40.92
CA ALA A 105 23.00 12.10 -39.86
C ALA A 105 22.38 11.68 -38.49
N ILE A 106 23.25 11.13 -37.65
CA ILE A 106 23.02 10.96 -36.22
C ILE A 106 23.95 11.92 -35.49
N ARG A 107 23.42 12.68 -34.54
CA ARG A 107 24.17 13.65 -33.73
C ARG A 107 23.96 13.36 -32.23
N LEU A 108 25.04 13.51 -31.47
CA LEU A 108 24.98 13.55 -30.02
C LEU A 108 25.19 14.97 -29.54
N LEU A 109 24.35 15.43 -28.62
CA LEU A 109 24.43 16.78 -28.07
C LEU A 109 24.49 16.71 -26.56
N ASP A 110 25.32 17.54 -25.97
CA ASP A 110 25.37 17.79 -24.55
C ASP A 110 24.05 18.49 -24.09
N PRO A 111 23.29 17.93 -23.17
CA PRO A 111 21.98 18.48 -22.78
C PRO A 111 22.10 19.79 -21.98
N GLY A 112 23.23 20.01 -21.30
CA GLY A 112 23.49 21.22 -20.52
C GLY A 112 23.80 22.43 -21.39
N THR A 113 24.50 22.23 -22.52
CA THR A 113 25.00 23.31 -23.39
C THR A 113 24.39 23.34 -24.78
N GLY A 114 23.73 22.27 -25.21
CA GLY A 114 23.23 22.09 -26.57
C GLY A 114 24.35 21.88 -27.64
N LYS A 115 25.60 21.72 -27.20
CA LYS A 115 26.74 21.54 -28.12
C LYS A 115 26.71 20.16 -28.76
N VAL A 116 26.86 20.09 -30.10
CA VAL A 116 27.08 18.83 -30.80
C VAL A 116 28.45 18.26 -30.42
N THR A 117 28.49 17.09 -29.79
CA THR A 117 29.72 16.41 -29.37
C THR A 117 30.16 15.33 -30.35
N PHE A 118 29.23 14.79 -31.14
CA PHE A 118 29.50 13.76 -32.13
C PHE A 118 28.54 13.89 -33.31
N THR A 119 29.02 13.59 -34.51
CA THR A 119 28.20 13.48 -35.72
C THR A 119 28.63 12.27 -36.53
N HIS A 120 27.67 11.45 -36.92
CA HIS A 120 27.84 10.34 -37.85
C HIS A 120 26.94 10.53 -39.06
N ALA A 121 27.56 10.76 -40.24
CA ALA A 121 26.81 10.89 -41.48
C ALA A 121 26.21 9.52 -41.86
N LEU A 122 24.92 9.46 -42.11
CA LEU A 122 24.20 8.26 -42.46
C LEU A 122 23.08 8.60 -43.46
N ALA A 123 23.46 8.66 -44.73
CA ALA A 123 22.56 9.12 -45.78
C ALA A 123 21.31 8.23 -45.90
N GLY A 124 20.14 8.86 -46.00
CA GLY A 124 18.84 8.18 -46.15
C GLY A 124 18.31 7.55 -44.88
N ILE A 125 18.83 7.92 -43.72
CA ILE A 125 18.25 7.51 -42.43
C ILE A 125 16.84 8.12 -42.28
N THR A 126 15.90 7.31 -41.86
CA THR A 126 14.52 7.72 -41.56
C THR A 126 14.21 7.72 -40.06
N SER A 127 14.92 6.93 -39.27
CA SER A 127 14.76 6.83 -37.82
C SER A 127 15.99 6.17 -37.20
N ALA A 128 16.29 6.48 -35.95
CA ALA A 128 17.26 5.71 -35.14
C ALA A 128 16.81 5.57 -33.69
N VAL A 129 16.91 4.37 -33.18
CA VAL A 129 16.54 4.06 -31.81
C VAL A 129 17.71 3.40 -31.07
N ALA A 130 17.91 3.78 -29.81
CA ALA A 130 18.87 3.15 -28.92
C ALA A 130 18.24 1.89 -28.31
N VAL A 131 18.97 0.77 -28.36
CA VAL A 131 18.49 -0.51 -27.83
C VAL A 131 19.59 -1.22 -27.03
N SER A 132 19.25 -1.81 -25.91
CA SER A 132 20.18 -2.60 -25.12
C SER A 132 20.25 -4.03 -25.63
N VAL A 133 21.21 -4.31 -26.48
CA VAL A 133 21.45 -5.67 -27.03
C VAL A 133 22.38 -6.48 -26.11
N ASP A 134 23.43 -5.83 -25.61
CA ASP A 134 24.41 -6.40 -24.68
C ASP A 134 24.40 -5.61 -23.37
N PRO A 135 23.95 -6.21 -22.25
CA PRO A 135 23.86 -5.50 -20.96
C PRO A 135 25.22 -4.95 -20.47
N ALA A 136 26.33 -5.58 -20.86
CA ALA A 136 27.66 -5.19 -20.41
C ALA A 136 28.22 -3.99 -21.19
N ARG A 137 27.79 -3.82 -22.44
CA ARG A 137 28.35 -2.85 -23.37
C ARG A 137 27.49 -1.60 -23.56
N GLY A 138 26.29 -1.60 -22.97
CA GLY A 138 25.33 -0.49 -23.09
C GLY A 138 24.61 -0.44 -24.44
N PRO A 139 23.95 0.70 -24.75
CA PRO A 139 23.05 0.78 -25.90
C PRO A 139 23.79 0.72 -27.23
N SER A 140 23.21 -0.02 -28.17
CA SER A 140 23.47 0.02 -29.61
C SER A 140 22.49 0.96 -30.28
N LEU A 141 22.74 1.40 -31.51
CA LEU A 141 21.77 2.09 -32.34
C LEU A 141 21.26 1.15 -33.44
N ILE A 142 19.96 1.14 -33.63
CA ILE A 142 19.33 0.58 -34.83
C ILE A 142 18.88 1.75 -35.67
N ALA A 143 19.46 1.90 -36.87
CA ALA A 143 19.09 2.94 -37.79
C ALA A 143 18.25 2.37 -38.94
N ALA A 144 17.10 2.96 -39.16
CA ALA A 144 16.17 2.56 -40.21
C ALA A 144 16.42 3.40 -41.52
N HIS A 145 16.37 2.71 -42.61
CA HIS A 145 16.35 3.28 -43.97
C HIS A 145 15.14 2.71 -44.72
N PRO A 146 14.70 3.29 -45.85
CA PRO A 146 13.53 2.78 -46.56
C PRO A 146 13.56 1.29 -46.94
N GLN A 147 14.75 0.70 -47.06
CA GLN A 147 14.92 -0.70 -47.53
C GLN A 147 15.87 -1.55 -46.66
N ARG A 148 16.42 -1.00 -45.59
CA ARG A 148 17.36 -1.73 -44.72
C ARG A 148 17.36 -1.19 -43.31
N LEU A 149 17.89 -2.01 -42.39
CA LEU A 149 18.23 -1.65 -41.02
C LEU A 149 19.74 -1.78 -40.82
N ASP A 150 20.36 -0.76 -40.28
CA ASP A 150 21.77 -0.77 -39.88
C ASP A 150 21.88 -0.93 -38.35
N HIS A 151 22.68 -1.87 -37.88
CA HIS A 151 23.02 -2.01 -36.48
C HIS A 151 24.40 -1.39 -36.23
N LEU A 152 24.41 -0.27 -35.48
CA LEU A 152 25.61 0.38 -35.02
C LEU A 152 25.96 -0.13 -33.63
N ALA A 153 26.87 -1.11 -33.58
CA ALA A 153 27.29 -1.74 -32.33
C ALA A 153 28.18 -0.79 -31.49
N PRO A 154 28.16 -0.98 -30.15
CA PRO A 154 29.03 -0.20 -29.27
C PRO A 154 30.51 -0.35 -29.62
N GLY A 155 31.21 0.78 -29.73
CA GLY A 155 32.65 0.83 -29.90
C GLY A 155 33.45 0.45 -28.64
N THR A 156 34.76 0.61 -28.72
CA THR A 156 35.68 0.50 -27.56
C THR A 156 35.75 1.85 -26.83
N GLY A 157 36.16 1.84 -25.55
CA GLY A 157 36.38 3.04 -24.76
C GLY A 157 35.17 3.52 -23.94
N ARG A 158 34.10 2.75 -23.91
CA ARG A 158 32.96 2.98 -23.01
C ARG A 158 33.22 2.43 -21.61
N HIS A 159 32.62 3.03 -20.62
CA HIS A 159 32.50 2.45 -19.29
C HIS A 159 31.54 1.26 -19.29
N GLY A 160 31.52 0.49 -18.20
CA GLY A 160 30.59 -0.64 -18.01
C GLY A 160 29.17 -0.17 -17.76
N PHE A 161 28.23 -1.04 -18.05
CA PHE A 161 26.79 -0.81 -17.87
C PHE A 161 26.16 -1.92 -17.03
N LEU A 162 24.98 -1.66 -16.54
CA LEU A 162 23.98 -2.67 -16.16
C LEU A 162 22.64 -2.31 -16.82
N THR A 163 21.74 -3.28 -16.88
CA THR A 163 20.41 -3.07 -17.48
C THR A 163 19.33 -3.51 -16.50
N ILE A 164 18.29 -2.68 -16.36
CA ILE A 164 17.13 -2.94 -15.52
C ILE A 164 15.92 -3.20 -16.40
N ALA A 165 15.26 -4.34 -16.19
CA ALA A 165 13.95 -4.64 -16.75
C ALA A 165 12.96 -4.74 -15.60
N ALA A 166 12.15 -3.72 -15.40
CA ALA A 166 11.09 -3.71 -14.43
C ALA A 166 9.82 -4.35 -15.03
N SER A 167 9.12 -5.16 -14.25
CA SER A 167 7.85 -5.78 -14.64
C SER A 167 6.90 -5.86 -13.45
N GLY A 168 5.62 -5.57 -13.70
CA GLY A 168 4.57 -5.89 -12.74
C GLY A 168 4.32 -7.40 -12.71
N LYS A 169 3.58 -7.85 -11.69
CA LYS A 169 3.13 -9.24 -11.62
C LYS A 169 2.05 -9.50 -12.65
N SER A 170 2.08 -10.71 -13.22
CA SER A 170 1.06 -11.16 -14.18
C SER A 170 0.16 -12.25 -13.61
N GLU A 171 0.43 -12.70 -12.39
CA GLU A 171 -0.39 -13.70 -11.72
C GLU A 171 -1.69 -13.06 -11.24
N ALA A 172 -2.76 -13.82 -11.39
CA ALA A 172 -4.06 -13.42 -10.89
C ALA A 172 -3.97 -13.03 -9.41
N ASP A 173 -4.72 -12.02 -9.01
CA ASP A 173 -4.82 -11.54 -7.64
C ASP A 173 -3.52 -10.97 -7.01
N GLN A 174 -2.45 -10.86 -7.80
CA GLN A 174 -1.18 -10.28 -7.35
C GLN A 174 -0.77 -9.05 -8.15
N MET A 175 -1.56 -8.65 -9.12
CA MET A 175 -1.28 -7.50 -9.97
C MET A 175 -1.55 -6.20 -9.22
N ARG A 176 -0.54 -5.32 -9.15
CA ARG A 176 -0.67 -3.94 -8.63
C ARG A 176 -0.43 -2.92 -9.72
N SER A 177 0.72 -3.02 -10.38
CA SER A 177 1.07 -2.18 -11.51
C SER A 177 0.90 -2.94 -12.82
N ASN A 178 1.13 -2.28 -13.94
CA ASN A 178 1.00 -2.94 -15.23
C ASN A 178 2.14 -3.95 -15.48
N ALA A 179 1.83 -5.04 -16.19
CA ALA A 179 2.76 -6.14 -16.43
C ALA A 179 4.08 -5.72 -17.12
N SER A 180 4.07 -4.64 -17.91
CA SER A 180 5.27 -4.11 -18.58
C SER A 180 6.12 -3.18 -17.72
N GLY A 181 5.69 -2.85 -16.50
CA GLY A 181 6.36 -1.92 -15.61
C GLY A 181 6.37 -0.47 -16.08
N ILE A 182 5.61 -0.12 -17.13
CA ILE A 182 5.53 1.26 -17.64
C ILE A 182 5.05 2.21 -16.55
N GLY A 183 5.73 3.35 -16.42
CA GLY A 183 5.44 4.34 -15.40
C GLY A 183 6.22 4.14 -14.10
N THR A 184 6.99 3.05 -13.99
CA THR A 184 7.93 2.87 -12.88
C THR A 184 9.09 3.84 -13.04
N TYR A 185 9.43 4.57 -11.97
CA TYR A 185 10.56 5.48 -11.92
C TYR A 185 11.73 4.77 -11.25
N LEU A 186 12.88 4.78 -11.93
CA LEU A 186 14.09 4.05 -11.54
C LEU A 186 15.14 5.06 -11.07
N LYS A 187 15.57 4.95 -9.82
CA LYS A 187 16.62 5.78 -9.21
C LYS A 187 17.79 4.87 -8.82
N LEU A 188 18.80 4.79 -9.66
CA LEU A 188 20.00 4.01 -9.42
C LEU A 188 21.07 4.87 -8.72
N ARG A 189 21.66 4.35 -7.65
CA ARG A 189 22.79 4.99 -6.99
C ARG A 189 24.10 4.26 -7.32
N VAL A 190 25.08 5.01 -7.80
CA VAL A 190 26.40 4.49 -8.15
C VAL A 190 27.46 5.40 -7.57
N ALA A 191 28.29 4.89 -6.65
CA ALA A 191 29.36 5.63 -5.97
C ALA A 191 28.87 6.97 -5.38
N GLY A 192 27.67 6.96 -4.78
CA GLY A 192 27.08 8.13 -4.17
C GLY A 192 26.36 9.09 -5.12
N GLN A 193 26.36 8.84 -6.42
CA GLN A 193 25.67 9.67 -7.42
C GLN A 193 24.38 9.01 -7.89
N TRP A 194 23.35 9.80 -8.12
CA TRP A 194 22.07 9.34 -8.64
C TRP A 194 22.05 9.30 -10.17
N ARG A 195 21.32 8.33 -10.71
CA ARG A 195 20.99 8.19 -12.13
C ARG A 195 19.54 7.80 -12.22
N VAL A 196 18.73 8.59 -12.88
CA VAL A 196 17.29 8.40 -12.90
C VAL A 196 16.77 8.14 -14.30
N ALA A 197 15.75 7.29 -14.40
CA ALA A 197 15.09 6.95 -15.65
C ALA A 197 13.66 6.48 -15.39
N ALA A 198 12.79 6.61 -16.38
CA ALA A 198 11.51 5.90 -16.38
C ALA A 198 11.66 4.52 -17.05
N ALA A 199 10.83 3.56 -16.66
CA ALA A 199 10.72 2.25 -17.33
C ALA A 199 9.97 2.34 -18.67
N LEU A 200 10.10 3.45 -19.35
CA LEU A 200 9.63 3.71 -20.71
C LEU A 200 10.67 4.59 -21.39
N ASP A 201 11.11 4.18 -22.56
CA ASP A 201 11.99 5.02 -23.35
C ASP A 201 11.20 6.16 -23.98
N THR A 202 11.60 7.40 -23.73
CA THR A 202 10.99 8.59 -24.28
C THR A 202 11.65 8.93 -25.63
N HIS A 203 11.17 8.30 -26.67
CA HIS A 203 11.61 8.50 -28.04
C HIS A 203 10.52 9.21 -28.84
N SER A 204 10.86 10.26 -29.57
CA SER A 204 9.87 11.05 -30.31
C SER A 204 9.42 10.44 -31.64
N GLY A 205 10.10 9.39 -32.10
CA GLY A 205 9.79 8.67 -33.31
C GLY A 205 8.76 7.57 -33.17
N PRO A 206 8.36 6.91 -34.26
CA PRO A 206 7.55 5.71 -34.20
C PRO A 206 8.34 4.56 -33.58
N GLY A 207 7.74 3.78 -32.75
CA GLY A 207 8.39 2.61 -32.15
C GLY A 207 8.92 2.87 -30.73
N GLN A 208 8.01 3.11 -29.81
CA GLN A 208 8.32 3.15 -28.37
C GLN A 208 8.88 1.80 -27.91
N SER A 209 9.97 1.82 -27.16
CA SER A 209 10.60 0.62 -26.65
C SER A 209 10.14 0.33 -25.21
N HIS A 210 9.71 -0.92 -24.97
CA HIS A 210 9.59 -1.51 -23.64
C HIS A 210 10.87 -2.25 -23.25
N GLY A 211 11.98 -1.94 -23.90
CA GLY A 211 13.27 -2.56 -23.63
C GLY A 211 13.78 -2.21 -22.23
N PRO A 212 14.73 -3.03 -21.73
CA PRO A 212 15.35 -2.74 -20.46
C PRO A 212 16.12 -1.43 -20.51
N VAL A 213 16.09 -0.70 -19.41
CA VAL A 213 16.81 0.58 -19.27
C VAL A 213 18.28 0.30 -18.96
N SER A 214 19.19 0.90 -19.75
CA SER A 214 20.62 0.82 -19.52
C SER A 214 21.11 1.98 -18.67
N PHE A 215 21.95 1.68 -17.68
CA PHE A 215 22.62 2.64 -16.83
C PHE A 215 24.13 2.46 -16.91
N GLY A 216 24.86 3.52 -17.20
CA GLY A 216 26.30 3.54 -17.14
C GLY A 216 26.80 3.52 -15.69
N LEU A 217 27.92 2.88 -15.47
CA LEU A 217 28.49 2.70 -14.13
C LEU A 217 29.73 3.57 -13.87
N ALA A 218 30.10 4.46 -14.82
CA ALA A 218 31.28 5.34 -14.70
C ALA A 218 32.57 4.58 -14.25
N GLY A 219 32.72 3.33 -14.68
CA GLY A 219 33.86 2.50 -14.32
C GLY A 219 33.73 1.72 -13.00
N HIS A 220 32.64 1.85 -12.28
CA HIS A 220 32.37 1.06 -11.07
C HIS A 220 31.87 -0.34 -11.42
N PRO A 221 32.20 -1.37 -10.61
CA PRO A 221 31.84 -2.75 -10.89
C PRO A 221 30.37 -3.11 -10.61
N ALA A 222 29.68 -2.30 -9.82
CA ALA A 222 28.31 -2.52 -9.38
C ALA A 222 27.66 -1.18 -9.00
N ALA A 223 26.33 -1.18 -8.88
CA ALA A 223 25.59 -0.11 -8.25
C ALA A 223 25.48 -0.31 -6.73
N ASP A 224 25.31 0.78 -5.97
CA ASP A 224 25.12 0.74 -4.55
C ASP A 224 23.74 0.13 -4.22
N PHE A 225 22.70 0.65 -4.87
CA PHE A 225 21.33 0.15 -4.83
C PHE A 225 20.46 0.80 -5.93
N LEU A 226 19.30 0.23 -6.16
CA LEU A 226 18.25 0.80 -7.00
C LEU A 226 16.99 1.01 -6.16
N ALA A 227 16.45 2.21 -6.18
CA ALA A 227 15.10 2.50 -5.68
C ALA A 227 14.13 2.58 -6.86
N LEU A 228 13.06 1.81 -6.79
CA LEU A 228 11.96 1.82 -7.76
C LEU A 228 10.74 2.48 -7.11
N ALA A 229 10.14 3.44 -7.82
CA ALA A 229 8.80 3.91 -7.50
C ALA A 229 7.87 3.35 -8.57
N TRP A 230 7.05 2.37 -8.20
CA TRP A 230 6.11 1.70 -9.09
C TRP A 230 4.96 2.64 -9.48
N SER A 231 4.29 2.33 -10.58
CA SER A 231 3.20 3.19 -11.10
C SER A 231 2.00 3.33 -10.14
N ASP A 232 1.88 2.45 -9.17
CA ASP A 232 0.90 2.51 -8.09
C ASP A 232 1.38 3.31 -6.87
N GLY A 233 2.62 3.83 -6.90
CA GLY A 233 3.22 4.64 -5.85
C GLY A 233 3.96 3.85 -4.76
N VAL A 234 3.96 2.52 -4.82
CA VAL A 234 4.74 1.69 -3.87
C VAL A 234 6.22 1.78 -4.23
N SER A 235 7.08 1.86 -3.22
CA SER A 235 8.53 1.84 -3.38
C SER A 235 9.09 0.43 -3.18
N GLN A 236 10.15 0.12 -3.93
CA GLN A 236 10.92 -1.12 -3.79
C GLN A 236 12.39 -0.79 -3.88
N THR A 237 13.22 -1.43 -3.09
CA THR A 237 14.67 -1.24 -3.11
C THR A 237 15.38 -2.55 -3.40
N GLU A 238 16.31 -2.52 -4.35
CA GLU A 238 17.15 -3.65 -4.72
C GLU A 238 18.61 -3.34 -4.46
N ILE A 239 19.35 -4.32 -3.97
CA ILE A 239 20.78 -4.25 -3.67
C ILE A 239 21.55 -5.32 -4.47
N ASP A 240 22.89 -5.29 -4.42
CA ASP A 240 23.76 -6.27 -5.07
C ASP A 240 23.65 -6.31 -6.61
N LEU A 241 23.47 -5.13 -7.22
CA LEU A 241 23.31 -4.99 -8.66
C LEU A 241 24.66 -4.93 -9.36
N ALA A 242 25.18 -6.11 -9.74
CA ALA A 242 26.45 -6.23 -10.43
C ALA A 242 26.39 -5.63 -11.85
N GLY A 243 27.48 -4.97 -12.26
CA GLY A 243 27.66 -4.50 -13.63
C GLY A 243 27.77 -5.64 -14.65
N GLY A 244 27.56 -5.32 -15.91
CA GLY A 244 27.64 -6.28 -17.02
C GLY A 244 26.46 -7.26 -17.10
N ARG A 245 25.39 -7.04 -16.37
CA ARG A 245 24.23 -7.94 -16.30
C ARG A 245 22.92 -7.21 -16.54
N ARG A 246 21.94 -7.98 -16.99
CA ARG A 246 20.55 -7.62 -16.96
C ARG A 246 19.93 -8.10 -15.65
N HIS A 247 19.31 -7.17 -14.93
CA HIS A 247 18.54 -7.43 -13.73
C HIS A 247 17.05 -7.37 -14.09
N ASN A 248 16.35 -8.50 -13.99
CA ASN A 248 14.90 -8.54 -14.13
C ASN A 248 14.32 -8.37 -12.75
N ILE A 249 13.60 -7.27 -12.55
CA ILE A 249 13.02 -6.91 -11.26
C ILE A 249 11.50 -6.91 -11.43
N GLU A 250 10.88 -7.81 -10.69
CA GLU A 250 9.44 -7.91 -10.62
C GLU A 250 8.94 -7.17 -9.37
N GLU A 251 7.79 -6.51 -9.48
CA GLU A 251 7.20 -5.82 -8.33
C GLU A 251 6.97 -6.79 -7.17
N THR A 252 7.30 -6.34 -5.96
CA THR A 252 7.01 -7.10 -4.75
C THR A 252 5.52 -7.04 -4.45
N GLN A 253 4.94 -8.15 -3.99
CA GLN A 253 3.56 -8.15 -3.54
C GLN A 253 3.40 -7.23 -2.34
N ARG A 254 2.43 -6.32 -2.41
CA ARG A 254 2.04 -5.51 -1.28
C ARG A 254 1.56 -6.40 -0.14
N GLN A 255 1.82 -5.99 1.08
CA GLN A 255 1.50 -6.83 2.22
C GLN A 255 -0.01 -6.82 2.51
N LEU A 256 -0.54 -7.98 2.92
CA LEU A 256 -1.97 -8.18 3.16
C LEU A 256 -2.49 -7.46 4.41
N SER A 257 -1.64 -7.19 5.39
CA SER A 257 -1.97 -6.31 6.52
C SER A 257 -1.38 -4.95 6.24
N SER A 258 -2.21 -3.95 6.16
CA SER A 258 -1.83 -2.57 5.92
C SER A 258 -1.71 -1.77 7.21
N CYS A 259 -1.70 -2.38 8.35
CA CYS A 259 -1.77 -1.71 9.63
C CYS A 259 -0.67 -2.18 10.56
N PRO A 260 -0.36 -1.40 11.60
CA PRO A 260 0.60 -1.83 12.60
C PRO A 260 0.27 -3.21 13.13
N VAL A 261 1.29 -4.06 13.24
CA VAL A 261 1.14 -5.41 13.78
C VAL A 261 1.50 -5.47 15.25
N VAL A 262 0.78 -6.31 15.98
CA VAL A 262 0.93 -6.47 17.42
C VAL A 262 1.63 -7.77 17.74
N PHE A 263 2.68 -7.66 18.56
CA PHE A 263 3.33 -8.80 19.21
C PHE A 263 3.15 -8.71 20.72
N VAL A 264 2.93 -9.86 21.34
CA VAL A 264 2.87 -9.98 22.80
C VAL A 264 3.93 -10.96 23.30
N TRP A 265 4.43 -10.76 24.51
CA TRP A 265 5.33 -11.71 25.13
C TRP A 265 4.56 -12.92 25.64
N ASP A 266 4.86 -14.13 25.11
CA ASP A 266 4.16 -15.39 25.43
C ASP A 266 4.80 -16.19 26.61
N GLY A 267 5.88 -15.64 27.18
CA GLY A 267 6.70 -16.31 28.19
C GLY A 267 8.04 -16.82 27.65
N SER A 268 8.18 -16.96 26.34
CA SER A 268 9.38 -17.43 25.66
C SER A 268 9.87 -16.48 24.56
N ARG A 269 8.95 -15.89 23.83
CA ARG A 269 9.23 -15.01 22.68
C ARG A 269 8.11 -13.98 22.50
N TYR A 270 8.36 -13.00 21.62
CA TYR A 270 7.30 -12.14 21.12
C TYR A 270 6.56 -12.88 20.01
N GLN A 271 5.29 -13.15 20.27
CA GLN A 271 4.38 -13.83 19.34
C GLN A 271 3.51 -12.80 18.61
N PHE A 272 3.42 -12.91 17.29
CA PHE A 272 2.48 -12.16 16.49
C PHE A 272 1.04 -12.57 16.82
N VAL A 273 0.16 -11.59 17.01
CA VAL A 273 -1.25 -11.87 17.37
C VAL A 273 -2.24 -11.31 16.36
N THR A 274 -2.08 -10.08 15.89
CA THR A 274 -2.99 -9.42 14.96
C THR A 274 -2.38 -8.12 14.42
N ASP A 275 -3.09 -7.47 13.51
CA ASP A 275 -2.93 -6.06 13.15
C ASP A 275 -3.94 -5.19 13.93
N VAL A 276 -3.72 -3.88 13.99
CA VAL A 276 -4.63 -2.91 14.63
C VAL A 276 -4.54 -1.55 13.94
N LEU A 277 -5.47 -0.65 14.27
CA LEU A 277 -5.64 0.71 13.76
C LEU A 277 -6.20 0.80 12.33
N GLY A 278 -6.41 -0.30 11.64
CA GLY A 278 -6.97 -0.32 10.29
C GLY A 278 -8.39 0.22 10.20
N VAL A 279 -9.18 0.06 11.25
CA VAL A 279 -10.52 0.65 11.35
C VAL A 279 -10.49 2.18 11.48
N GLY A 280 -9.31 2.74 11.81
CA GLY A 280 -9.01 4.16 11.88
C GLY A 280 -8.30 4.71 10.65
N GLY A 281 -8.42 4.07 9.49
CA GLY A 281 -7.75 4.49 8.26
C GLY A 281 -8.08 5.92 7.86
N LEU A 282 -7.04 6.77 7.75
CA LEU A 282 -7.17 8.18 7.36
C LEU A 282 -7.11 8.32 5.84
N GLY A 283 -8.07 9.04 5.27
CA GLY A 283 -8.05 9.35 3.84
C GLY A 283 -8.38 8.18 2.91
N PHE A 284 -8.88 7.06 3.43
CA PHE A 284 -9.22 5.89 2.62
C PHE A 284 -10.33 6.23 1.61
N PHE A 285 -10.11 5.97 0.32
CA PHE A 285 -11.02 6.30 -0.75
C PHE A 285 -12.33 5.50 -0.67
N ALA A 286 -13.45 6.21 -0.60
CA ALA A 286 -14.80 5.62 -0.62
C ALA A 286 -15.53 5.85 -1.94
N GLY A 287 -15.18 6.95 -2.64
CA GLY A 287 -15.79 7.40 -3.89
C GLY A 287 -15.23 8.77 -4.29
N PRO A 288 -15.59 9.32 -5.46
CA PRO A 288 -15.12 10.63 -5.90
C PRO A 288 -15.41 11.73 -4.89
N GLY A 289 -14.36 12.27 -4.27
CA GLY A 289 -14.46 13.32 -3.25
C GLY A 289 -14.94 12.84 -1.88
N GLU A 290 -15.00 11.51 -1.66
CA GLU A 290 -15.45 10.91 -0.40
C GLU A 290 -14.39 9.98 0.17
N THR A 291 -14.18 10.05 1.49
CA THR A 291 -13.34 9.14 2.25
C THR A 291 -14.14 8.40 3.31
N VAL A 292 -13.72 7.20 3.67
CA VAL A 292 -14.33 6.44 4.77
C VAL A 292 -14.08 7.18 6.10
N PRO A 293 -15.13 7.47 6.91
CA PRO A 293 -14.93 8.05 8.23
C PRO A 293 -14.13 7.12 9.13
N PRO A 294 -12.98 7.54 9.69
CA PRO A 294 -12.15 6.69 10.53
C PRO A 294 -12.79 6.44 11.90
N ARG A 295 -12.72 5.22 12.39
CA ARG A 295 -13.13 4.85 13.74
C ARG A 295 -11.88 4.71 14.63
N PRO A 296 -11.63 5.60 15.60
CA PRO A 296 -10.36 5.66 16.31
C PRO A 296 -10.15 4.55 17.36
N ILE A 297 -11.19 3.86 17.78
CA ILE A 297 -11.11 2.81 18.83
C ILE A 297 -11.20 1.45 18.18
N GLU A 298 -10.21 0.61 18.46
CA GLU A 298 -10.19 -0.79 18.08
C GLU A 298 -9.84 -1.66 19.28
N ARG A 299 -10.54 -2.79 19.43
CA ARG A 299 -10.33 -3.76 20.51
C ARG A 299 -10.05 -5.13 19.95
N TYR A 300 -9.15 -5.85 20.60
CA TYR A 300 -8.81 -7.21 20.25
C TYR A 300 -8.84 -8.12 21.47
N LEU A 301 -9.66 -9.16 21.43
CA LEU A 301 -9.74 -10.17 22.48
C LEU A 301 -8.60 -11.18 22.28
N LEU A 302 -7.63 -11.17 23.19
CA LEU A 302 -6.53 -12.14 23.18
C LEU A 302 -7.03 -13.55 23.44
N GLU A 303 -6.36 -14.51 22.81
CA GLU A 303 -6.54 -15.91 23.17
C GLU A 303 -5.98 -16.20 24.57
N ASP A 304 -6.51 -17.20 25.22
CA ASP A 304 -6.05 -17.62 26.54
C ASP A 304 -4.55 -17.98 26.50
N HIS A 305 -3.85 -17.59 27.54
CA HIS A 305 -2.43 -17.91 27.75
C HIS A 305 -1.42 -17.34 26.74
N VAL A 306 -1.86 -16.48 25.82
CA VAL A 306 -0.95 -15.85 24.83
C VAL A 306 -0.10 -14.76 25.46
N LEU A 307 -0.60 -14.05 26.49
CA LEU A 307 0.11 -12.96 27.17
C LEU A 307 0.70 -13.44 28.48
N ALA A 308 2.02 -13.42 28.61
CA ALA A 308 2.74 -13.78 29.82
C ALA A 308 3.52 -12.60 30.42
N ALA A 309 3.78 -12.68 31.71
CA ALA A 309 4.61 -11.68 32.40
C ALA A 309 6.10 -11.87 32.10
N ARG A 310 6.81 -10.76 31.93
CA ARG A 310 8.27 -10.69 31.87
C ARG A 310 8.73 -9.67 32.89
N SER A 311 9.53 -10.07 33.85
CA SER A 311 10.01 -9.19 34.94
C SER A 311 8.91 -8.39 35.66
N GLY A 312 7.73 -9.01 35.87
CA GLY A 312 6.60 -8.38 36.55
C GLY A 312 5.75 -7.44 35.69
N GLN A 313 5.99 -7.39 34.39
CA GLN A 313 5.24 -6.56 33.44
C GLN A 313 4.73 -7.39 32.27
N TYR A 314 3.62 -6.96 31.65
CA TYR A 314 3.21 -7.38 30.32
C TYR A 314 3.88 -6.48 29.28
N HIS A 315 4.40 -7.07 28.22
CA HIS A 315 5.03 -6.36 27.11
C HIS A 315 4.26 -6.59 25.83
N ILE A 316 3.91 -5.48 25.18
CA ILE A 316 3.21 -5.44 23.88
C ILE A 316 4.04 -4.58 22.94
N LYS A 317 4.29 -5.07 21.75
CA LYS A 317 4.97 -4.36 20.67
C LYS A 317 3.96 -3.98 19.60
N LEU A 318 3.91 -2.70 19.26
CA LEU A 318 3.19 -2.19 18.10
C LEU A 318 4.24 -1.80 17.07
N THR A 319 4.31 -2.56 15.99
CA THR A 319 5.35 -2.41 14.96
C THR A 319 4.73 -2.04 13.62
N GLU A 320 5.32 -1.06 12.93
CA GLU A 320 4.87 -0.70 11.58
C GLU A 320 5.72 -1.46 10.54
N PRO A 321 5.16 -2.51 9.88
CA PRO A 321 5.92 -3.33 8.94
C PRO A 321 5.81 -2.85 7.50
N MET A 322 5.16 -1.71 7.23
CA MET A 322 4.76 -1.31 5.87
C MET A 322 5.01 0.17 5.57
N GLU A 323 4.64 0.58 4.35
CA GLU A 323 4.62 1.98 3.89
C GLU A 323 3.37 2.70 4.42
N GLU A 324 3.31 2.85 5.73
CA GLU A 324 2.23 3.53 6.44
C GLU A 324 2.79 4.37 7.59
N SER A 325 1.97 5.27 8.10
CA SER A 325 2.19 5.91 9.38
C SER A 325 1.09 5.53 10.35
N ALA A 326 1.49 5.13 11.55
CA ALA A 326 0.58 4.88 12.66
C ALA A 326 0.57 6.04 13.64
N TYR A 327 -0.61 6.38 14.13
CA TYR A 327 -0.88 7.48 15.05
C TYR A 327 -1.55 6.91 16.31
N LEU A 328 -0.79 6.64 17.35
CA LEU A 328 -1.31 6.05 18.58
C LEU A 328 -1.59 7.13 19.63
N ASP A 329 -2.87 7.33 19.98
CA ASP A 329 -3.34 8.26 21.02
C ASP A 329 -3.38 7.59 22.39
N GLN A 330 -3.88 6.34 22.47
CA GLN A 330 -3.95 5.62 23.74
C GLN A 330 -3.83 4.12 23.54
N ALA A 331 -3.15 3.45 24.47
CA ALA A 331 -3.15 1.98 24.59
C ALA A 331 -3.60 1.56 25.99
N ARG A 332 -4.46 0.55 26.08
CA ARG A 332 -4.92 -0.02 27.36
C ARG A 332 -5.03 -1.54 27.27
N ILE A 333 -4.96 -2.19 28.44
CA ILE A 333 -5.37 -3.58 28.58
C ILE A 333 -6.63 -3.58 29.47
N LEU A 334 -7.70 -4.18 28.96
CA LEU A 334 -8.97 -4.36 29.69
C LEU A 334 -9.07 -5.81 30.13
N ILE A 335 -9.21 -6.04 31.43
CA ILE A 335 -9.26 -7.39 32.02
C ILE A 335 -10.65 -7.66 32.55
N TYR A 336 -11.23 -8.75 32.09
CA TYR A 336 -12.54 -9.25 32.52
C TYR A 336 -12.35 -10.61 33.17
N ASP A 337 -12.55 -10.70 34.49
CA ASP A 337 -12.52 -11.96 35.24
C ASP A 337 -13.95 -12.47 35.37
N LEU A 338 -14.30 -13.52 34.63
CA LEU A 338 -15.66 -14.08 34.54
C LEU A 338 -15.70 -15.54 35.07
N PRO A 339 -16.86 -16.03 35.56
CA PRO A 339 -17.03 -17.46 35.84
C PRO A 339 -16.74 -18.29 34.58
N PRO A 340 -16.23 -19.54 34.71
CA PRO A 340 -15.73 -20.35 33.60
C PRO A 340 -16.76 -20.67 32.52
N GLU A 341 -18.05 -20.68 32.86
CA GLU A 341 -19.15 -20.93 31.94
C GLU A 341 -19.47 -19.73 31.04
N TRP A 342 -18.91 -18.55 31.33
CA TRP A 342 -19.10 -17.37 30.52
C TRP A 342 -17.99 -17.23 29.46
N SER A 343 -18.41 -16.81 28.31
CA SER A 343 -17.53 -16.44 27.20
C SER A 343 -17.73 -14.98 26.84
N LEU A 344 -16.72 -14.40 26.21
CA LEU A 344 -16.70 -13.01 25.76
C LEU A 344 -16.45 -12.93 24.26
N VAL A 345 -17.12 -12.00 23.59
CA VAL A 345 -16.82 -11.59 22.22
C VAL A 345 -16.98 -10.07 22.13
N LEU A 346 -16.37 -9.45 21.14
CA LEU A 346 -16.45 -8.01 20.91
C LEU A 346 -17.32 -7.73 19.67
N ASP A 347 -18.17 -6.71 19.76
CA ASP A 347 -18.79 -6.11 18.59
C ASP A 347 -17.70 -5.32 17.81
N GLU A 348 -16.79 -6.06 17.19
CA GLU A 348 -15.62 -5.52 16.51
C GLU A 348 -15.55 -6.05 15.08
N ARG A 349 -15.62 -5.15 14.10
CA ARG A 349 -15.55 -5.41 12.67
C ARG A 349 -15.25 -4.14 11.92
N MET A 350 -14.87 -4.24 10.66
CA MET A 350 -14.85 -3.09 9.77
C MET A 350 -16.28 -2.59 9.59
N GLU A 351 -16.49 -1.27 9.76
CA GLU A 351 -17.81 -0.67 9.68
C GLU A 351 -18.23 -0.49 8.20
N GLY A 352 -19.50 -0.79 7.90
CA GLY A 352 -20.14 -0.51 6.62
C GLY A 352 -21.31 0.46 6.81
N ASN A 353 -22.20 0.53 5.83
CA ASN A 353 -23.44 1.33 5.91
C ASN A 353 -24.52 0.68 6.82
N GLY A 354 -24.22 -0.46 7.41
CA GLY A 354 -25.09 -1.20 8.31
C GLY A 354 -25.08 -0.67 9.76
N PRO A 355 -25.37 -1.53 10.75
CA PRO A 355 -25.36 -1.14 12.16
C PRO A 355 -23.98 -0.68 12.61
N ARG A 356 -23.95 0.44 13.33
CA ARG A 356 -22.73 1.01 13.89
C ARG A 356 -21.99 0.01 14.77
N VAL A 357 -20.69 -0.04 14.65
CA VAL A 357 -19.78 -0.84 15.46
C VAL A 357 -19.56 -0.15 16.80
N THR A 358 -19.74 -0.88 17.89
CA THR A 358 -19.63 -0.32 19.26
C THR A 358 -18.32 -0.66 19.95
N SER A 359 -17.56 -1.62 19.43
CA SER A 359 -16.40 -2.25 20.10
C SER A 359 -16.70 -2.81 21.50
N SER A 360 -18.00 -2.91 21.86
CA SER A 360 -18.45 -3.32 23.19
C SER A 360 -18.27 -4.82 23.41
N PRO A 361 -17.89 -5.22 24.64
CA PRO A 361 -17.86 -6.62 25.02
C PRO A 361 -19.29 -7.17 25.16
N ILE A 362 -19.49 -8.40 24.69
CA ILE A 362 -20.75 -9.15 24.75
C ILE A 362 -20.48 -10.44 25.49
N ALA A 363 -21.13 -10.63 26.64
CA ALA A 363 -21.03 -11.85 27.43
C ALA A 363 -22.15 -12.83 27.06
N TYR A 364 -21.81 -14.09 27.00
CA TYR A 364 -22.76 -15.17 26.69
C TYR A 364 -22.34 -16.50 27.33
N ARG A 365 -23.30 -17.41 27.49
CA ARG A 365 -23.09 -18.79 27.96
C ARG A 365 -23.54 -19.83 26.95
N ARG A 366 -24.46 -19.45 26.07
CA ARG A 366 -25.07 -20.37 25.11
C ARG A 366 -24.69 -20.01 23.68
N VAL A 367 -24.40 -21.03 22.91
CA VAL A 367 -24.05 -20.92 21.48
C VAL A 367 -24.82 -21.96 20.69
N ALA A 368 -25.44 -21.57 19.59
CA ALA A 368 -25.96 -22.46 18.58
C ALA A 368 -24.94 -22.56 17.43
N SER A 369 -24.48 -23.77 17.18
CA SER A 369 -23.66 -24.08 15.99
C SER A 369 -24.55 -24.60 14.86
N PRO A 370 -24.28 -24.30 13.60
CA PRO A 370 -25.03 -24.84 12.49
C PRO A 370 -24.85 -26.36 12.41
N ILE A 371 -25.96 -27.08 12.22
CA ILE A 371 -25.93 -28.52 11.94
C ILE A 371 -25.58 -28.82 10.47
N ARG A 372 -25.80 -27.85 9.62
CA ARG A 372 -25.43 -27.88 8.20
C ARG A 372 -25.06 -26.50 7.72
N ALA A 373 -24.00 -26.41 6.93
CA ALA A 373 -23.60 -25.21 6.22
C ALA A 373 -23.33 -25.55 4.75
N THR A 374 -23.80 -24.69 3.83
CA THR A 374 -23.61 -24.90 2.40
C THR A 374 -23.12 -23.63 1.70
N ALA A 375 -22.23 -23.79 0.74
CA ALA A 375 -21.80 -22.75 -0.18
C ALA A 375 -22.87 -22.49 -1.28
N ALA A 376 -22.69 -21.45 -2.08
CA ALA A 376 -23.56 -21.09 -3.20
C ALA A 376 -23.81 -22.25 -4.20
N THR A 377 -22.81 -23.09 -4.40
CA THR A 377 -22.88 -24.27 -5.28
C THR A 377 -23.69 -25.43 -4.69
N GLY A 378 -24.15 -25.32 -3.43
CA GLY A 378 -24.77 -26.41 -2.67
C GLY A 378 -23.77 -27.37 -2.03
N HIS A 379 -22.46 -27.13 -2.19
CA HIS A 379 -21.41 -27.90 -1.53
C HIS A 379 -21.54 -27.78 0.00
N ASP A 380 -21.40 -28.91 0.70
CA ASP A 380 -21.48 -28.96 2.15
C ASP A 380 -20.14 -28.55 2.77
N ILE A 381 -20.13 -27.43 3.47
CA ILE A 381 -18.97 -26.82 4.14
C ILE A 381 -19.10 -26.88 5.67
N THR A 382 -19.99 -27.73 6.19
CA THR A 382 -20.29 -27.83 7.63
C THR A 382 -19.05 -28.15 8.45
N ARG A 383 -18.21 -29.05 7.96
CA ARG A 383 -16.99 -29.47 8.64
C ARG A 383 -16.00 -28.31 8.77
N ASP A 384 -15.85 -27.54 7.69
CA ASP A 384 -14.87 -26.46 7.58
C ASP A 384 -15.20 -25.26 8.46
N LEU A 385 -16.51 -25.07 8.80
CA LEU A 385 -16.99 -24.02 9.71
C LEU A 385 -17.14 -24.46 11.17
N ARG A 386 -16.75 -25.70 11.49
CA ARG A 386 -17.02 -26.27 12.82
C ARG A 386 -16.01 -25.90 13.87
N PHE A 387 -14.74 -25.81 13.48
CA PHE A 387 -13.62 -25.62 14.39
C PHE A 387 -12.85 -24.38 13.99
N ARG A 388 -12.37 -23.64 14.97
CA ARG A 388 -11.44 -22.54 14.78
C ARG A 388 -10.03 -23.10 14.60
N ASP A 389 -9.66 -23.39 13.38
CA ASP A 389 -8.36 -23.99 13.02
C ASP A 389 -7.56 -23.17 12.01
N ARG A 390 -8.06 -21.96 11.68
CA ARG A 390 -7.50 -21.05 10.69
C ARG A 390 -7.51 -21.61 9.26
N THR A 391 -8.47 -22.46 8.97
CA THR A 391 -8.71 -22.99 7.63
C THR A 391 -10.17 -22.76 7.27
N ALA A 392 -10.41 -21.86 6.33
CA ALA A 392 -11.75 -21.53 5.87
C ALA A 392 -12.14 -22.32 4.61
N PRO A 393 -13.44 -22.50 4.32
CA PRO A 393 -13.87 -22.92 2.99
C PRO A 393 -13.37 -21.92 1.92
N ASP A 394 -13.17 -22.42 0.72
CA ASP A 394 -12.84 -21.59 -0.44
C ASP A 394 -13.94 -20.54 -0.66
N PRO A 395 -13.62 -19.24 -0.67
CA PRO A 395 -14.62 -18.19 -0.89
C PRO A 395 -15.19 -18.18 -2.31
N GLY A 396 -14.48 -18.75 -3.28
CA GLY A 396 -14.83 -18.77 -4.69
C GLY A 396 -13.75 -18.18 -5.61
N PRO A 397 -13.99 -18.14 -6.91
CA PRO A 397 -13.03 -17.60 -7.87
C PRO A 397 -12.84 -16.10 -7.67
N LEU A 398 -11.56 -15.70 -7.66
CA LEU A 398 -11.13 -14.31 -7.49
C LEU A 398 -11.27 -13.52 -8.79
N ASP A 399 -11.71 -12.28 -8.70
CA ASP A 399 -11.60 -11.35 -9.82
C ASP A 399 -10.12 -10.97 -10.03
N HIS A 400 -9.60 -11.27 -11.21
CA HIS A 400 -8.18 -11.07 -11.50
C HIS A 400 -7.77 -9.60 -11.63
N ARG A 401 -8.73 -8.68 -11.66
CA ARG A 401 -8.48 -7.25 -11.83
C ARG A 401 -8.35 -6.49 -10.51
N PHE A 402 -9.00 -6.99 -9.44
CA PHE A 402 -9.17 -6.23 -8.20
C PHE A 402 -8.90 -7.11 -6.98
N VAL A 403 -7.92 -6.72 -6.18
CA VAL A 403 -7.59 -7.39 -4.92
C VAL A 403 -8.78 -7.38 -3.97
N GLY A 404 -9.08 -8.51 -3.37
CA GLY A 404 -10.18 -8.65 -2.39
C GLY A 404 -11.58 -8.78 -3.00
N LEU A 405 -11.70 -8.91 -4.33
CA LEU A 405 -12.97 -9.07 -5.04
C LEU A 405 -13.12 -10.50 -5.58
N LEU A 406 -14.32 -11.04 -5.49
CA LEU A 406 -14.71 -12.31 -6.10
C LEU A 406 -15.42 -12.07 -7.45
N GLU A 407 -15.23 -12.99 -8.42
CA GLU A 407 -15.98 -12.97 -9.68
C GLU A 407 -17.51 -13.10 -9.51
N ARG A 408 -17.92 -13.73 -8.42
CA ARG A 408 -19.32 -13.99 -8.06
C ARG A 408 -19.51 -13.90 -6.57
N ASN A 409 -20.72 -13.56 -6.14
CA ASN A 409 -21.04 -13.50 -4.73
C ASN A 409 -20.79 -14.85 -4.04
N GLN A 410 -20.00 -14.83 -2.99
CA GLN A 410 -19.96 -15.89 -2.00
C GLN A 410 -21.32 -15.92 -1.27
N VAL A 411 -21.90 -17.10 -1.14
CA VAL A 411 -23.12 -17.32 -0.36
C VAL A 411 -22.87 -18.44 0.61
N VAL A 412 -23.00 -18.15 1.90
CA VAL A 412 -22.91 -19.14 2.98
C VAL A 412 -24.27 -19.27 3.64
N THR A 413 -24.88 -20.46 3.55
CA THR A 413 -26.17 -20.75 4.19
C THR A 413 -25.96 -21.67 5.40
N LEU A 414 -26.43 -21.24 6.56
CA LEU A 414 -26.33 -21.94 7.84
C LEU A 414 -27.72 -22.48 8.23
N LYS A 415 -27.81 -23.75 8.61
CA LYS A 415 -29.03 -24.37 9.13
C LYS A 415 -28.79 -24.82 10.58
N PHE A 416 -29.70 -24.48 11.45
CA PHE A 416 -29.67 -24.84 12.88
C PHE A 416 -30.72 -25.89 13.19
N ASP A 417 -30.51 -26.67 14.24
CA ASP A 417 -31.44 -27.70 14.74
C ASP A 417 -32.62 -27.11 15.51
N GLN A 418 -32.43 -25.90 16.04
CA GLN A 418 -33.41 -25.18 16.85
C GLN A 418 -33.58 -23.75 16.32
N ALA A 419 -34.71 -23.14 16.66
CA ALA A 419 -34.94 -21.73 16.36
C ALA A 419 -33.96 -20.83 17.14
N ILE A 420 -33.37 -19.85 16.41
CA ILE A 420 -32.38 -18.91 16.93
C ILE A 420 -32.91 -17.48 17.09
N ASP A 421 -34.22 -17.26 16.98
CA ASP A 421 -34.92 -15.99 17.12
C ASP A 421 -35.11 -15.52 18.56
N GLN A 422 -34.27 -16.01 19.47
CA GLN A 422 -34.29 -15.63 20.89
C GLN A 422 -33.66 -14.24 21.10
N PRO A 423 -34.10 -13.48 22.12
CA PRO A 423 -33.46 -12.20 22.46
C PRO A 423 -31.95 -12.33 22.66
N GLY A 424 -31.21 -11.33 22.22
CA GLY A 424 -29.77 -11.31 22.33
C GLY A 424 -29.02 -12.16 21.29
N ALA A 425 -29.73 -12.69 20.28
CA ALA A 425 -29.08 -13.44 19.21
C ALA A 425 -28.01 -12.59 18.55
N THR A 426 -26.78 -13.10 18.51
CA THR A 426 -25.59 -12.43 18.01
C THR A 426 -24.82 -13.37 17.09
N LEU A 427 -24.62 -12.98 15.84
CA LEU A 427 -23.75 -13.73 14.95
C LEU A 427 -22.31 -13.57 15.42
N VAL A 428 -21.62 -14.67 15.65
CA VAL A 428 -20.19 -14.69 16.02
C VAL A 428 -19.43 -15.42 14.94
N ALA A 429 -18.40 -14.79 14.41
CA ALA A 429 -17.52 -15.36 13.41
C ALA A 429 -16.06 -15.29 13.88
N ASP A 430 -15.29 -16.34 13.58
CA ASP A 430 -13.84 -16.24 13.43
C ASP A 430 -13.57 -16.15 11.94
N ALA A 431 -12.89 -15.11 11.48
CA ALA A 431 -12.75 -14.85 10.06
C ALA A 431 -11.62 -13.87 9.76
N TRP A 432 -11.25 -13.76 8.48
CA TRP A 432 -10.33 -12.73 7.96
C TRP A 432 -10.74 -12.35 6.55
N VAL A 433 -10.15 -11.27 6.05
CA VAL A 433 -10.47 -10.71 4.75
C VAL A 433 -9.19 -10.27 4.04
N GLU A 434 -9.16 -10.44 2.74
CA GLU A 434 -8.31 -9.62 1.88
C GLU A 434 -9.12 -8.39 1.48
N TYR A 435 -8.89 -7.27 2.18
CA TYR A 435 -9.66 -6.06 1.88
C TYR A 435 -9.00 -5.21 0.78
N PRO A 436 -9.80 -4.48 -0.01
CA PRO A 436 -9.27 -3.60 -1.04
C PRO A 436 -8.55 -2.41 -0.42
N TYR A 437 -7.50 -1.94 -1.08
CA TYR A 437 -6.85 -0.66 -0.80
C TYR A 437 -7.57 0.49 -1.52
N SER A 438 -7.25 1.74 -1.17
CA SER A 438 -7.82 2.92 -1.84
C SER A 438 -7.68 2.84 -3.37
N GLN A 439 -6.51 2.48 -3.87
CA GLN A 439 -6.28 2.31 -5.32
C GLN A 439 -7.16 1.20 -5.94
N THR A 440 -7.41 0.12 -5.20
CA THR A 440 -8.25 -0.99 -5.70
C THR A 440 -9.72 -0.56 -5.77
N VAL A 441 -10.21 0.13 -4.73
CA VAL A 441 -11.57 0.68 -4.71
C VAL A 441 -11.76 1.70 -5.83
N PHE A 442 -10.77 2.57 -6.05
CA PHE A 442 -10.78 3.53 -7.14
C PHE A 442 -10.84 2.84 -8.51
N ALA A 443 -9.99 1.83 -8.74
CA ALA A 443 -9.97 1.09 -10.01
C ALA A 443 -11.28 0.33 -10.27
N ALA A 444 -11.87 -0.27 -9.24
CA ALA A 444 -13.17 -0.93 -9.34
C ALA A 444 -14.27 0.08 -9.65
N TRP A 445 -14.29 1.22 -8.98
CA TRP A 445 -15.22 2.31 -9.26
C TRP A 445 -15.13 2.78 -10.73
N GLN A 446 -13.92 2.99 -11.26
CA GLN A 446 -13.73 3.35 -12.68
C GLN A 446 -14.27 2.27 -13.65
N ALA A 447 -14.19 1.01 -13.26
CA ALA A 447 -14.73 -0.10 -14.03
C ALA A 447 -16.26 -0.29 -13.85
N GLY A 448 -16.91 0.54 -13.03
CA GLY A 448 -18.33 0.41 -12.70
C GLY A 448 -18.65 -0.78 -11.80
N ILE A 449 -17.69 -1.22 -11.01
CA ILE A 449 -17.80 -2.38 -10.11
C ILE A 449 -17.74 -1.88 -8.66
N ASN A 450 -18.60 -2.43 -7.81
CA ASN A 450 -18.65 -2.10 -6.40
C ASN A 450 -18.29 -3.32 -5.54
N PHE A 451 -17.59 -3.09 -4.42
CA PHE A 451 -17.46 -4.06 -3.36
C PHE A 451 -18.76 -4.12 -2.56
N GLU A 452 -19.36 -5.30 -2.48
CA GLU A 452 -20.61 -5.53 -1.75
C GLU A 452 -20.28 -6.14 -0.38
N MET A 453 -20.36 -5.34 0.66
CA MET A 453 -20.16 -5.83 2.03
C MET A 453 -21.21 -6.90 2.39
N PRO A 454 -20.89 -7.79 3.36
CA PRO A 454 -21.77 -8.88 3.73
C PRO A 454 -23.18 -8.43 4.14
N THR A 455 -24.19 -9.05 3.53
CA THR A 455 -25.61 -8.94 3.88
C THR A 455 -26.06 -10.20 4.58
N LEU A 456 -26.78 -10.04 5.69
CA LEU A 456 -27.37 -11.14 6.46
C LEU A 456 -28.86 -11.26 6.17
N GLU A 457 -29.29 -12.47 5.86
CA GLU A 457 -30.70 -12.84 5.71
C GLU A 457 -31.05 -13.98 6.65
N ALA A 458 -32.31 -14.04 7.07
CA ALA A 458 -32.85 -15.10 7.92
C ALA A 458 -34.11 -15.70 7.32
N ARG A 459 -34.34 -16.97 7.56
CA ARG A 459 -35.54 -17.68 7.14
C ARG A 459 -36.26 -18.26 8.33
N GLY A 460 -37.51 -17.83 8.54
CA GLY A 460 -38.39 -18.28 9.58
C GLY A 460 -39.38 -19.38 9.14
N THR A 461 -40.48 -19.53 9.90
CA THR A 461 -41.52 -20.54 9.66
C THR A 461 -42.31 -20.32 8.38
N ASP A 462 -42.27 -19.14 7.82
CA ASP A 462 -42.90 -18.81 6.53
C ASP A 462 -42.10 -19.35 5.31
N GLY A 463 -40.88 -19.84 5.54
CA GLY A 463 -40.00 -20.39 4.52
C GLY A 463 -39.37 -19.33 3.59
N ILE A 464 -39.61 -18.04 3.83
CA ILE A 464 -39.11 -16.92 3.01
C ILE A 464 -37.83 -16.37 3.61
N TRP A 465 -36.89 -15.97 2.75
CA TRP A 465 -35.69 -15.25 3.15
C TRP A 465 -36.00 -13.76 3.35
N HIS A 466 -35.74 -13.26 4.56
CA HIS A 466 -35.90 -11.87 4.92
C HIS A 466 -34.52 -11.25 5.16
N THR A 467 -34.24 -10.11 4.54
CA THR A 467 -33.03 -9.35 4.87
C THR A 467 -33.10 -8.86 6.30
N VAL A 468 -32.13 -9.26 7.12
CA VAL A 468 -32.01 -8.87 8.53
C VAL A 468 -31.11 -7.64 8.67
N VAL A 469 -29.93 -7.69 8.05
CA VAL A 469 -28.97 -6.58 8.07
C VAL A 469 -28.26 -6.51 6.71
N ARG A 470 -28.29 -5.34 6.08
CA ARG A 470 -27.50 -5.05 4.89
C ARG A 470 -26.15 -4.50 5.31
N GLU A 471 -25.12 -4.82 4.54
CA GLU A 471 -23.77 -4.22 4.66
C GLU A 471 -23.28 -4.17 6.13
N PHE A 472 -23.41 -5.30 6.83
CA PHE A 472 -23.13 -5.34 8.26
C PHE A 472 -21.66 -5.19 8.63
N GLY A 473 -20.78 -4.99 7.63
CA GLY A 473 -19.34 -4.94 7.80
C GLY A 473 -18.69 -6.31 7.64
N TYR A 474 -17.38 -6.35 7.84
CA TYR A 474 -16.56 -7.56 7.61
C TYR A 474 -15.43 -7.66 8.64
N PRO A 475 -14.71 -8.80 8.75
CA PRO A 475 -13.57 -8.93 9.64
C PRO A 475 -12.55 -7.82 9.37
N ALA A 476 -12.04 -7.17 10.41
CA ALA A 476 -11.09 -6.07 10.25
C ALA A 476 -9.66 -6.59 9.99
N GLY A 477 -9.43 -7.18 8.81
CA GLY A 477 -8.12 -7.65 8.35
C GLY A 477 -7.78 -9.07 8.77
N MET A 478 -6.79 -9.23 9.62
CA MET A 478 -6.19 -10.49 10.06
C MET A 478 -7.15 -11.41 10.81
N PRO A 479 -6.85 -12.73 10.92
CA PRO A 479 -7.72 -13.66 11.61
C PRO A 479 -8.10 -13.19 13.01
N ARG A 480 -9.38 -12.91 13.20
CA ARG A 480 -9.94 -12.43 14.47
C ARG A 480 -11.39 -12.87 14.67
N LYS A 481 -11.81 -12.78 15.92
CA LYS A 481 -13.19 -13.00 16.28
C LYS A 481 -13.97 -11.70 16.14
N MET A 482 -15.12 -11.76 15.48
CA MET A 482 -16.05 -10.64 15.35
C MET A 482 -17.44 -11.02 15.82
N ALA A 483 -18.24 -10.03 16.18
CA ALA A 483 -19.66 -10.23 16.48
C ALA A 483 -20.54 -9.19 15.77
N LEU A 484 -21.76 -9.62 15.47
CA LEU A 484 -22.83 -8.78 14.98
C LEU A 484 -24.06 -9.02 15.86
N PRO A 485 -24.42 -8.12 16.78
CA PRO A 485 -25.71 -8.15 17.44
C PRO A 485 -26.83 -8.07 16.39
N MET A 486 -27.68 -9.10 16.34
CA MET A 486 -28.75 -9.15 15.36
C MET A 486 -30.00 -8.45 15.88
N PRO A 487 -30.74 -7.70 15.03
CA PRO A 487 -32.07 -7.22 15.39
C PRO A 487 -33.03 -8.41 15.57
N ALA A 488 -34.29 -8.14 15.90
CA ALA A 488 -35.30 -9.18 16.02
C ALA A 488 -35.40 -9.98 14.72
N LEU A 489 -35.23 -11.31 14.85
CA LEU A 489 -35.31 -12.24 13.71
C LEU A 489 -36.77 -12.63 13.44
N PRO A 490 -37.11 -13.04 12.21
CA PRO A 490 -38.39 -13.65 11.89
C PRO A 490 -38.70 -14.82 12.81
N ARG A 491 -39.97 -15.00 13.16
CA ARG A 491 -40.41 -16.08 14.10
C ARG A 491 -39.98 -17.45 13.62
N GLY A 492 -39.35 -18.21 14.53
CA GLY A 492 -38.91 -19.57 14.27
C GLY A 492 -37.75 -19.65 13.26
N THR A 493 -36.93 -18.61 13.19
CA THR A 493 -35.73 -18.60 12.34
C THR A 493 -34.82 -19.78 12.70
N ASP A 494 -34.58 -20.66 11.74
CA ASP A 494 -33.70 -21.81 11.86
C ASP A 494 -32.60 -21.82 10.76
N ALA A 495 -32.55 -20.79 9.93
CA ALA A 495 -31.52 -20.64 8.91
C ALA A 495 -31.10 -19.19 8.72
N LEU A 496 -29.79 -19.00 8.52
CA LEU A 496 -29.17 -17.71 8.16
C LEU A 496 -28.47 -17.87 6.81
N ARG A 497 -28.38 -16.77 6.06
CA ARG A 497 -27.62 -16.69 4.83
C ARG A 497 -26.79 -15.40 4.80
N ILE A 498 -25.50 -15.54 4.48
CA ILE A 498 -24.57 -14.44 4.33
C ILE A 498 -24.17 -14.35 2.85
N THR A 499 -24.25 -13.17 2.27
CA THR A 499 -23.91 -12.92 0.87
C THR A 499 -22.97 -11.74 0.75
N SER A 500 -21.88 -11.86 -0.01
CA SER A 500 -20.88 -10.82 -0.28
C SER A 500 -20.10 -11.15 -1.56
N ASN A 501 -19.56 -10.15 -2.26
CA ASN A 501 -18.57 -10.35 -3.32
C ASN A 501 -17.13 -10.09 -2.88
N MET A 502 -16.92 -9.85 -1.58
CA MET A 502 -15.58 -9.66 -1.01
C MET A 502 -14.89 -11.00 -0.73
N GLU A 503 -13.58 -11.05 -0.84
CA GLU A 503 -12.74 -12.20 -0.51
C GLU A 503 -12.64 -12.39 1.00
N ILE A 504 -13.70 -12.95 1.60
CA ILE A 504 -13.78 -13.20 3.04
C ILE A 504 -13.66 -14.69 3.33
N TYR A 505 -12.81 -15.01 4.29
CA TYR A 505 -12.53 -16.36 4.77
C TYR A 505 -13.21 -16.59 6.11
N TRP A 506 -14.31 -17.33 6.11
CA TRP A 506 -15.09 -17.68 7.30
C TRP A 506 -14.55 -18.99 7.90
N ASP A 507 -13.82 -18.92 9.01
CA ASP A 507 -13.30 -20.09 9.74
C ASP A 507 -14.39 -20.71 10.63
N THR A 508 -15.12 -19.89 11.41
CA THR A 508 -16.31 -20.37 12.14
C THR A 508 -17.46 -19.37 12.05
N LEU A 509 -18.68 -19.90 12.02
CA LEU A 509 -19.91 -19.12 12.07
C LEU A 509 -20.89 -19.75 13.06
N ARG A 510 -21.30 -19.00 14.08
CA ARG A 510 -22.17 -19.45 15.17
C ARG A 510 -23.12 -18.34 15.60
N VAL A 511 -24.16 -18.69 16.34
CA VAL A 511 -25.04 -17.73 16.99
C VAL A 511 -24.88 -17.85 18.50
N ALA A 512 -24.35 -16.82 19.14
CA ALA A 512 -24.35 -16.67 20.57
C ALA A 512 -25.63 -15.98 21.05
N PHE A 513 -26.02 -16.21 22.29
CA PHE A 513 -27.14 -15.52 22.90
C PHE A 513 -26.59 -14.63 24.02
N ALA A 514 -26.48 -13.32 23.69
CA ALA A 514 -26.01 -12.32 24.63
C ALA A 514 -26.90 -12.29 25.87
N GLU A 515 -26.29 -12.26 27.03
CA GLU A 515 -26.96 -12.14 28.30
C GLU A 515 -26.51 -10.85 28.98
N ASP A 516 -27.46 -10.13 29.58
CA ASP A 516 -27.17 -8.90 30.31
C ASP A 516 -26.28 -9.22 31.52
N ARG A 517 -25.11 -8.61 31.52
CA ARG A 517 -24.12 -8.74 32.58
C ARG A 517 -23.33 -7.47 32.71
N ASP A 518 -23.16 -7.01 33.93
CA ASP A 518 -22.25 -5.91 34.21
C ASP A 518 -20.81 -6.34 33.94
N LEU A 519 -20.21 -5.75 32.91
CA LEU A 519 -18.84 -6.00 32.43
C LEU A 519 -17.93 -4.84 32.77
N ASN A 520 -17.53 -4.73 34.03
CA ASN A 520 -16.57 -3.73 34.49
C ASN A 520 -15.13 -4.27 34.39
N PRO A 521 -14.31 -3.81 33.44
CA PRO A 521 -12.94 -4.29 33.32
C PRO A 521 -12.04 -3.67 34.37
N HIS A 522 -11.05 -4.43 34.83
CA HIS A 522 -9.86 -3.84 35.43
C HIS A 522 -8.98 -3.28 34.31
N VAL A 523 -8.77 -1.95 34.30
CA VAL A 523 -8.06 -1.23 33.24
C VAL A 523 -6.61 -1.05 33.62
N LEU A 524 -5.69 -1.44 32.73
CA LEU A 524 -4.26 -1.16 32.84
C LEU A 524 -3.87 -0.13 31.78
N THR A 525 -3.09 0.87 32.21
CA THR A 525 -2.44 1.84 31.33
C THR A 525 -0.95 1.55 31.25
N PRO A 526 -0.27 1.94 30.17
CA PRO A 526 1.17 1.74 30.04
C PRO A 526 1.93 2.43 31.17
N THR A 527 2.85 1.72 31.78
CA THR A 527 3.83 2.31 32.72
C THR A 527 4.99 2.95 31.97
N THR A 528 5.32 2.41 30.80
CA THR A 528 6.30 2.97 29.85
C THR A 528 5.87 2.68 28.42
N ALA A 529 6.18 3.61 27.53
CA ALA A 529 6.10 3.44 26.09
C ALA A 529 7.38 3.98 25.45
N THR A 530 8.04 3.16 24.63
CA THR A 530 9.32 3.54 24.01
C THR A 530 9.24 3.36 22.50
N VAL A 531 9.52 4.44 21.77
CA VAL A 531 9.64 4.41 20.30
C VAL A 531 11.06 4.04 19.92
N ALA A 532 11.20 3.06 19.03
CA ALA A 532 12.49 2.62 18.51
C ALA A 532 12.38 2.28 17.02
N ARG A 533 13.51 2.40 16.31
CA ARG A 533 13.63 1.87 14.95
C ARG A 533 14.25 0.48 15.04
N THR A 534 13.45 -0.55 14.77
CA THR A 534 13.84 -1.96 14.94
C THR A 534 13.99 -2.71 13.63
N GLY A 535 13.65 -2.07 12.52
CA GLY A 535 13.55 -2.70 11.20
C GLY A 535 12.28 -3.55 11.06
N PHE A 536 12.16 -4.24 9.97
CA PHE A 536 10.96 -4.95 9.53
C PHE A 536 10.98 -6.40 10.02
N PRO A 537 10.02 -6.85 10.85
CA PRO A 537 9.90 -8.26 11.22
C PRO A 537 9.79 -9.13 9.98
N GLN A 538 10.48 -10.26 9.98
CA GLN A 538 10.42 -11.18 8.85
C GLN A 538 9.00 -11.72 8.72
N ARG A 539 8.42 -11.52 7.53
CA ARG A 539 7.12 -12.01 7.15
C ARG A 539 7.24 -13.27 6.31
N THR A 540 6.28 -14.18 6.50
CA THR A 540 6.03 -15.32 5.61
C THR A 540 4.53 -15.34 5.27
N ASN A 541 4.20 -15.68 4.03
CA ASN A 541 2.82 -15.83 3.60
C ASN A 541 2.38 -17.28 3.88
N GLY A 542 1.34 -17.42 4.68
CA GLY A 542 0.63 -18.66 4.89
C GLY A 542 -0.45 -18.90 3.82
N PRO A 543 -1.17 -20.03 3.90
CA PRO A 543 -2.30 -20.30 3.02
C PRO A 543 -3.43 -19.29 3.26
N GLN A 544 -4.31 -19.12 2.27
CA GLN A 544 -5.51 -18.29 2.36
C GLN A 544 -5.21 -16.88 2.89
N ARG A 545 -4.23 -16.21 2.31
CA ARG A 545 -3.81 -14.84 2.62
C ARG A 545 -3.36 -14.57 4.07
N GLN A 546 -3.16 -15.58 4.89
CA GLN A 546 -2.73 -15.37 6.28
C GLN A 546 -1.24 -15.09 6.36
N PRO A 547 -0.80 -13.90 6.76
CA PRO A 547 0.61 -13.64 7.02
C PRO A 547 1.00 -14.16 8.41
N ALA A 548 2.26 -14.53 8.53
CA ALA A 548 2.90 -14.79 9.80
C ALA A 548 4.17 -13.92 9.92
N TYR A 549 4.43 -13.44 11.12
CA TYR A 549 5.60 -12.61 11.40
C TYR A 549 6.49 -13.28 12.44
N THR A 550 7.80 -13.26 12.19
CA THR A 550 8.81 -13.68 13.14
C THR A 550 9.51 -12.45 13.72
N TYR A 551 9.19 -12.13 14.98
CA TYR A 551 9.70 -10.91 15.63
C TYR A 551 11.23 -10.89 15.77
N SER A 552 11.86 -12.01 16.06
CA SER A 552 13.31 -12.12 16.30
C SER A 552 14.17 -12.02 15.04
N THR A 553 13.55 -12.13 13.88
CA THR A 553 14.23 -12.06 12.58
C THR A 553 13.78 -10.83 11.84
N ARG A 554 14.72 -10.14 11.17
CA ARG A 554 14.43 -8.95 10.38
C ARG A 554 14.67 -9.24 8.90
N SER A 555 13.83 -8.61 8.07
CA SER A 555 14.07 -8.59 6.63
C SER A 555 15.37 -7.85 6.33
N PRO A 556 16.21 -8.33 5.38
CA PRO A 556 17.50 -7.71 5.07
C PRO A 556 17.34 -6.38 4.30
N TYR A 557 16.18 -6.13 3.75
CA TYR A 557 15.81 -4.93 3.01
C TYR A 557 14.41 -4.48 3.43
N TRP A 558 14.02 -3.27 3.07
CA TRP A 558 12.72 -2.69 3.39
C TRP A 558 12.38 -1.59 2.39
N ASP A 559 11.12 -1.16 2.40
CA ASP A 559 10.68 0.02 1.72
C ASP A 559 11.30 1.26 2.36
N THR A 560 11.69 2.20 1.52
CA THR A 560 12.34 3.44 1.95
C THR A 560 11.40 4.63 1.95
N LYS A 561 10.18 4.46 1.40
CA LYS A 561 9.17 5.50 1.34
C LYS A 561 8.66 5.83 2.75
N VAL A 562 8.61 7.11 3.05
CA VAL A 562 8.02 7.66 4.27
C VAL A 562 7.13 8.83 3.90
N GLN A 563 6.08 9.07 4.69
CA GLN A 563 5.28 10.28 4.57
C GLN A 563 6.08 11.48 5.06
N GLN A 564 6.04 12.57 4.31
CA GLN A 564 6.71 13.79 4.71
C GLN A 564 6.06 14.39 5.96
N GLY A 565 6.87 14.67 6.97
CA GLY A 565 6.37 15.33 8.17
C GLY A 565 7.11 14.99 9.44
N PHE A 566 6.50 15.35 10.57
CA PHE A 566 7.07 15.18 11.88
C PHE A 566 6.62 13.89 12.55
N TYR A 567 7.59 13.05 12.90
CA TYR A 567 7.43 11.81 13.64
C TYR A 567 7.86 11.96 15.08
N THR A 568 7.40 11.04 15.92
CA THR A 568 7.81 11.00 17.31
C THR A 568 9.31 10.71 17.42
N ARG A 569 9.99 11.42 18.31
CA ARG A 569 11.40 11.16 18.64
C ARG A 569 11.57 9.74 19.18
N LEU A 570 12.73 9.15 18.94
CA LEU A 570 13.09 7.87 19.55
C LEU A 570 13.26 8.00 21.06
N GLY A 571 12.94 6.94 21.80
CA GLY A 571 12.96 6.89 23.25
C GLY A 571 11.57 7.02 23.87
N ASP A 572 11.50 7.59 25.06
CA ASP A 572 10.25 7.69 25.84
C ASP A 572 9.17 8.51 25.12
N ALA A 573 8.01 7.90 24.97
CA ALA A 573 6.78 8.46 24.41
C ALA A 573 5.54 8.20 25.30
N THR A 574 5.75 7.78 26.54
CA THR A 574 4.69 7.41 27.48
C THR A 574 3.56 8.46 27.58
N PRO A 575 3.88 9.79 27.66
CA PRO A 575 2.83 10.81 27.75
C PRO A 575 1.91 10.93 26.51
N LEU A 576 2.31 10.38 25.35
CA LEU A 576 1.53 10.43 24.13
C LEU A 576 0.50 9.29 24.02
N VAL A 577 0.64 8.22 24.84
CA VAL A 577 -0.15 6.98 24.67
C VAL A 577 -0.94 6.58 25.92
N THR A 578 -0.90 7.42 26.95
CA THR A 578 -1.56 7.12 28.24
C THR A 578 -2.99 7.64 28.30
N ASP A 579 -3.22 8.83 27.79
CA ASP A 579 -4.50 9.54 27.83
C ASP A 579 -5.09 9.71 26.42
N ALA A 580 -6.42 9.62 26.28
CA ALA A 580 -7.11 9.93 25.03
C ALA A 580 -7.31 11.45 24.91
N ASP A 581 -6.28 12.17 24.52
CA ASP A 581 -6.27 13.64 24.43
C ASP A 581 -5.90 14.19 23.04
N GLY A 582 -5.74 13.27 22.06
CA GLY A 582 -5.38 13.60 20.69
C GLY A 582 -3.89 13.91 20.50
N ALA A 583 -3.07 13.81 21.54
CA ALA A 583 -1.63 13.85 21.41
C ALA A 583 -1.13 12.46 21.00
N VAL A 584 -0.72 12.31 19.77
CA VAL A 584 -0.40 11.01 19.18
C VAL A 584 1.10 10.73 19.12
N ALA A 585 1.47 9.48 19.40
CA ALA A 585 2.76 8.93 19.01
C ALA A 585 2.68 8.53 17.53
N ILE A 586 3.60 9.06 16.72
CA ILE A 586 3.63 8.84 15.27
C ILE A 586 4.85 8.01 14.94
N ILE A 587 4.62 6.83 14.34
CA ILE A 587 5.68 5.94 13.85
C ILE A 587 5.46 5.63 12.37
N GLY A 588 6.53 5.38 11.65
CA GLY A 588 6.53 4.96 10.25
C GLY A 588 7.16 3.59 10.06
N GLY A 589 7.31 3.17 8.81
CA GLY A 589 7.84 1.87 8.43
C GLY A 589 9.16 1.51 9.14
N GLY A 590 9.22 0.31 9.70
CA GLY A 590 10.38 -0.22 10.45
C GLY A 590 10.54 0.34 11.87
N GLU A 591 9.55 1.07 12.37
CA GLU A 591 9.53 1.59 13.73
C GLU A 591 8.55 0.80 14.62
N GLU A 592 8.74 0.93 15.93
CA GLU A 592 8.02 0.17 16.94
C GLU A 592 7.74 1.03 18.18
N ILE A 593 6.57 0.81 18.79
CA ILE A 593 6.28 1.27 20.15
C ILE A 593 6.28 0.06 21.09
N ASP A 594 7.22 0.00 22.02
CA ASP A 594 7.24 -0.98 23.10
C ASP A 594 6.44 -0.47 24.30
N LEU A 595 5.35 -1.16 24.60
CA LEU A 595 4.41 -0.82 25.68
C LEU A 595 4.59 -1.81 26.84
N ALA A 596 4.89 -1.31 28.04
CA ALA A 596 4.94 -2.13 29.24
C ALA A 596 3.78 -1.79 30.19
N PHE A 597 3.16 -2.81 30.76
CA PHE A 597 2.04 -2.67 31.69
C PHE A 597 2.32 -3.44 32.96
N GLN A 598 1.90 -2.91 34.10
CA GLN A 598 1.99 -3.62 35.38
C GLN A 598 1.10 -4.86 35.36
N VAL A 599 1.62 -6.01 35.77
CA VAL A 599 0.81 -7.24 35.88
C VAL A 599 -0.25 -7.05 36.96
N PRO A 600 -1.52 -7.34 36.67
CA PRO A 600 -2.60 -7.26 37.66
C PRO A 600 -2.49 -8.40 38.68
N PRO A 601 -3.21 -8.32 39.80
CA PRO A 601 -3.33 -9.42 40.75
C PRO A 601 -3.72 -10.73 40.05
N PRO A 602 -3.33 -11.89 40.60
CA PRO A 602 -3.79 -13.19 40.11
C PRO A 602 -5.32 -13.26 40.03
N VAL A 603 -5.82 -13.98 39.04
CA VAL A 603 -7.25 -14.22 38.91
C VAL A 603 -7.78 -14.94 40.16
N ALA A 604 -8.94 -14.50 40.68
CA ALA A 604 -9.53 -15.12 41.84
C ALA A 604 -9.98 -16.58 41.57
N PRO A 605 -9.91 -17.48 42.54
CA PRO A 605 -10.37 -18.85 42.39
C PRO A 605 -11.82 -18.93 41.83
N GLY A 606 -12.03 -19.78 40.84
CA GLY A 606 -13.37 -19.95 40.21
C GLY A 606 -13.68 -18.93 39.12
N LEU A 607 -12.74 -18.05 38.77
CA LEU A 607 -12.87 -17.13 37.64
C LEU A 607 -11.86 -17.47 36.54
N ARG A 608 -12.20 -17.12 35.31
CA ARG A 608 -11.36 -17.17 34.14
C ARG A 608 -11.10 -15.74 33.65
N ARG A 609 -9.88 -15.45 33.34
CA ARG A 609 -9.45 -14.14 32.85
C ARG A 609 -9.57 -14.04 31.34
N HIS A 610 -10.24 -12.99 30.87
CA HIS A 610 -10.26 -12.57 29.50
C HIS A 610 -9.49 -11.25 29.38
N VAL A 611 -8.58 -11.16 28.41
CA VAL A 611 -7.72 -10.01 28.19
C VAL A 611 -8.07 -9.37 26.85
N VAL A 612 -8.42 -8.09 26.88
CA VAL A 612 -8.72 -7.32 25.69
C VAL A 612 -7.67 -6.22 25.56
N LEU A 613 -7.01 -6.18 24.42
CA LEU A 613 -6.20 -5.04 24.03
C LEU A 613 -7.11 -3.96 23.47
N GLU A 614 -6.93 -2.72 23.87
CA GLU A 614 -7.63 -1.59 23.33
C GLU A 614 -6.62 -0.56 22.85
N PHE A 615 -6.74 -0.17 21.59
CA PHE A 615 -5.97 0.88 20.98
C PHE A 615 -6.91 2.00 20.51
N ARG A 616 -6.50 3.22 20.79
CA ARG A 616 -7.10 4.42 20.20
C ARG A 616 -6.06 5.06 19.30
N GLY A 617 -6.37 5.15 18.03
CA GLY A 617 -5.41 5.66 17.06
C GLY A 617 -5.90 5.53 15.63
N TRP A 618 -5.01 5.81 14.73
CA TRP A 618 -5.27 5.85 13.29
C TRP A 618 -4.07 5.27 12.53
N ALA A 619 -4.32 4.88 11.30
CA ALA A 619 -3.28 4.55 10.32
C ALA A 619 -3.51 5.35 9.04
N LYS A 620 -2.44 5.70 8.34
CA LYS A 620 -2.53 6.36 7.02
C LYS A 620 -1.61 5.65 6.04
N ASP A 621 -2.21 5.07 5.01
CA ASP A 621 -1.53 4.43 3.91
C ASP A 621 -0.88 5.46 2.96
N MET A 622 0.23 5.09 2.33
CA MET A 622 0.90 5.89 1.30
C MET A 622 0.41 5.56 -0.13
N ASP A 623 -0.77 5.00 -0.24
CA ASP A 623 -1.46 4.71 -1.50
C ASP A 623 -1.75 6.02 -2.27
N LEU A 624 -1.64 5.98 -3.60
CA LEU A 624 -1.84 7.15 -4.46
C LEU A 624 -3.25 7.76 -4.37
N TYR A 625 -4.24 6.98 -3.97
CA TYR A 625 -5.64 7.40 -3.85
C TYR A 625 -6.08 7.63 -2.40
N THR A 626 -5.16 7.49 -1.46
CA THR A 626 -5.38 7.90 -0.07
C THR A 626 -5.26 9.43 0.01
N ASP A 627 -6.27 10.08 0.57
CA ASP A 627 -6.25 11.54 0.75
C ASP A 627 -5.08 11.95 1.67
N HIS A 628 -4.26 12.89 1.20
CA HIS A 628 -3.00 13.27 1.86
C HIS A 628 -2.04 12.10 2.16
N GLY A 629 -2.03 11.04 1.34
CA GLY A 629 -1.20 9.84 1.53
C GLY A 629 0.31 10.10 1.48
N GLU A 630 0.76 11.25 1.00
CA GLU A 630 2.19 11.62 0.89
C GLU A 630 2.72 12.34 2.15
N THR A 631 1.84 12.76 3.06
CA THR A 631 2.22 13.56 4.24
C THR A 631 1.68 12.98 5.53
N VAL A 632 2.40 13.18 6.62
CA VAL A 632 1.94 12.86 7.98
C VAL A 632 0.69 13.66 8.35
N GLY A 633 0.65 14.93 7.97
CA GLY A 633 -0.53 15.79 8.17
C GLY A 633 -1.64 15.58 7.11
N PRO A 634 -2.83 16.11 7.34
CA PRO A 634 -3.30 16.68 8.60
C PRO A 634 -3.42 15.64 9.71
N LEU A 635 -3.04 16.02 10.93
CA LEU A 635 -3.15 15.10 12.07
C LEU A 635 -4.61 14.92 12.49
N PRO A 636 -5.02 13.70 12.86
CA PRO A 636 -6.36 13.44 13.31
C PRO A 636 -6.69 14.28 14.55
N LEU A 637 -7.88 14.83 14.59
CA LEU A 637 -8.37 15.61 15.72
C LEU A 637 -9.63 14.96 16.27
N PRO A 638 -9.58 14.36 17.47
CA PRO A 638 -10.75 13.80 18.11
C PRO A 638 -11.81 14.87 18.40
N ASP A 639 -13.09 14.50 18.24
CA ASP A 639 -14.20 15.39 18.60
C ASP A 639 -14.24 15.69 20.10
N GLY A 640 -14.71 16.89 20.45
CA GLY A 640 -15.02 17.27 21.83
C GLY A 640 -13.81 17.63 22.68
N LEU A 641 -12.65 17.92 22.09
CA LEU A 641 -11.51 18.47 22.84
C LEU A 641 -11.77 19.92 23.25
N ASP A 642 -11.66 20.20 24.54
CA ASP A 642 -11.69 21.55 25.07
C ASP A 642 -10.35 22.28 24.84
N ALA A 643 -10.33 23.59 25.11
CA ALA A 643 -9.14 24.43 24.92
C ALA A 643 -7.91 23.94 25.74
N THR A 644 -8.15 23.36 26.92
CA THR A 644 -7.09 22.86 27.80
C THR A 644 -6.43 21.61 27.19
N ARG A 645 -7.24 20.69 26.68
CA ARG A 645 -6.75 19.47 26.00
C ARG A 645 -6.04 19.81 24.69
N LEU A 646 -6.57 20.78 23.92
CA LEU A 646 -5.90 21.26 22.70
C LEU A 646 -4.52 21.86 23.01
N ALA A 647 -4.40 22.70 24.04
CA ALA A 647 -3.11 23.27 24.45
C ALA A 647 -2.13 22.20 24.95
N ARG A 648 -2.64 21.19 25.68
CA ARG A 648 -1.80 20.05 26.13
C ARG A 648 -1.32 19.24 24.92
N ARG A 649 -2.21 18.93 23.98
CA ARG A 649 -1.87 18.23 22.73
C ARG A 649 -0.77 18.95 21.97
N GLU A 650 -0.91 20.26 21.77
CA GLU A 650 0.10 21.06 21.09
C GLU A 650 1.45 21.06 21.82
N ALA A 651 1.43 21.21 23.14
CA ALA A 651 2.65 21.15 23.96
C ALA A 651 3.35 19.80 23.87
N LEU A 652 2.59 18.69 23.86
CA LEU A 652 3.14 17.34 23.70
C LEU A 652 3.70 17.12 22.29
N HIS A 653 2.97 17.52 21.24
CA HIS A 653 3.47 17.41 19.86
C HIS A 653 4.76 18.21 19.67
N ASN A 654 4.83 19.46 20.14
CA ASN A 654 6.04 20.29 20.06
C ASN A 654 7.23 19.71 20.83
N ARG A 655 6.98 18.89 21.84
CA ARG A 655 8.04 18.24 22.64
C ARG A 655 8.48 16.88 22.07
N TYR A 656 7.56 16.11 21.52
CA TYR A 656 7.80 14.70 21.14
C TYR A 656 7.84 14.46 19.63
N ASN A 657 7.01 15.13 18.84
CA ASN A 657 6.93 14.94 17.38
C ASN A 657 7.83 15.95 16.66
N VAL A 658 9.14 15.75 16.83
CA VAL A 658 10.18 16.71 16.42
C VAL A 658 11.15 16.15 15.37
N ARG A 659 10.98 14.92 14.98
CA ARG A 659 11.83 14.25 13.99
C ARG A 659 11.20 14.39 12.60
N PHE A 660 11.67 15.37 11.84
CA PHE A 660 11.21 15.58 10.47
C PHE A 660 11.84 14.54 9.53
N LEU A 661 11.01 13.87 8.75
CA LEU A 661 11.43 13.02 7.66
C LEU A 661 10.92 13.63 6.35
N GLU A 662 11.80 13.70 5.36
CA GLU A 662 11.45 14.11 4.01
C GLU A 662 10.83 12.90 3.28
N GLY A 663 9.73 13.14 2.56
CA GLY A 663 9.17 12.16 1.64
C GLY A 663 10.15 11.90 0.48
N LEU A 664 10.17 10.67 -0.05
CA LEU A 664 10.97 10.34 -1.24
C LEU A 664 10.18 10.59 -2.51
#